data_5a933692939899724f74f6edf5629d4e
#
_entry.id   5a933692939899724f74f6edf5629d4e
#
_cell.length_a   1.000
_cell.length_b   1.000
_cell.length_c   1.000
_cell.angle_alpha   90.00
_cell.angle_beta   90.00
_cell.angle_gamma   90.00
#
_symmetry.space_group_name_H-M   'P 1'
#
loop_
_entity.id
_entity.type
_entity.pdbx_description
1 polymer ?
#
loop_
_entity_poly.entity_id
_entity_poly.type
_entity_poly.pdbx_seq_one_letter_code
_entity_poly.pdbx_strand_id
1 'polypeptide(L)'
;LHAHPNQFALLKQRRFAPFFWTQFSGAANDNLFKFAFTVMVTYQLSVGWLPPALAGLVIGALFILPFLLFSATSGQLTDKFEKTRVIRFVKNLEVVIMLIAAVGFLSSNVNVQVPVLLSCTFLMGLHSTLFGPVKFAYLPQALNERELTGGNGMVEMGTFVAILLGNIVGGLIVALPGVGAHYVAMSCVLLALAGRVVAQFIPLAPATDPTLKINWNPISETWRNLKLANENLVVFRSMLGISWMWFFGAVFLSQFPSFAKEVMHGNEQVASLLLVVFSIGIGTGSLLCEVLSRRHVEIGLVPLGAIGMSVFAVDLYFASRGLPPAPIMGVATFMAQQAHWRVMMDLALLSLFAGLYSVPMYALIQLRSQPTHRARIIAANNILNALFMIVSSILAGALLKAEFSISQIFLFVGLANAVVAFYIFMLVPEYMLRFIALIASRCVYRFKVKGDDNIPAQGAAVLTCNHVSFIDPVLLMAASSRPIYFLMDHRIFKMPVLGWLFRLAKAIPIAPRAEDPAAYEAAFEAAAKVLREGDLLAIFPEGGITKNGELQAFRGGIMKILENAERDGLSVPVIPMALTNLWGSFFSRVEQVRGEQVAMVRPFRRGLLSRVGLKAGAPMAAAEVQPEALRARVAALLVESI
;
A
#
# COMPACT_ATOMS: atom_id res chain seq x y z
N LEU A 1 0.93 28.76 6.44
CA LEU A 1 1.59 27.44 6.48
C LEU A 1 1.12 26.69 7.72
N HIS A 2 -0.10 26.13 7.70
CA HIS A 2 -0.46 25.12 8.69
C HIS A 2 0.38 23.88 8.35
N ALA A 3 1.38 23.58 9.19
CA ALA A 3 2.10 22.32 9.14
C ALA A 3 1.04 21.23 9.34
N HIS A 4 0.72 20.51 8.27
CA HIS A 4 -0.20 19.39 8.36
C HIS A 4 0.41 18.37 9.32
N PRO A 5 -0.30 17.94 10.38
CA PRO A 5 0.24 16.97 11.31
C PRO A 5 0.60 15.70 10.52
N ASN A 6 1.83 15.25 10.69
CA ASN A 6 2.36 14.03 10.09
C ASN A 6 1.67 12.81 10.75
N GLN A 7 1.68 11.63 10.11
CA GLN A 7 1.10 10.38 10.64
C GLN A 7 1.57 10.04 12.07
N PHE A 8 2.78 10.42 12.46
CA PHE A 8 3.27 10.26 13.83
C PHE A 8 2.50 11.08 14.86
N ALA A 9 1.77 12.13 14.43
CA ALA A 9 0.88 12.87 15.31
C ALA A 9 -0.29 12.02 15.82
N LEU A 10 -0.65 10.93 15.12
CA LEU A 10 -1.65 9.96 15.57
C LEU A 10 -1.25 9.30 16.90
N LEU A 11 0.05 9.10 17.15
CA LEU A 11 0.55 8.55 18.42
C LEU A 11 0.33 9.45 19.64
N LYS A 12 -0.06 10.71 19.43
CA LYS A 12 -0.45 11.64 20.50
C LYS A 12 -1.97 11.69 20.73
N GLN A 13 -2.74 10.98 19.90
CA GLN A 13 -4.20 11.02 19.93
C GLN A 13 -4.78 9.80 20.63
N ARG A 14 -5.71 10.03 21.58
CA ARG A 14 -6.37 8.97 22.35
C ARG A 14 -7.10 7.94 21.48
N ARG A 15 -7.60 8.33 20.31
CA ARG A 15 -8.30 7.44 19.39
C ARG A 15 -7.37 6.45 18.68
N PHE A 16 -6.05 6.70 18.62
CA PHE A 16 -5.09 5.85 17.90
C PHE A 16 -3.98 5.28 18.79
N ALA A 17 -3.37 6.09 19.65
CA ALA A 17 -2.19 5.67 20.42
C ALA A 17 -2.41 4.41 21.29
N PRO A 18 -3.49 4.30 22.08
CA PRO A 18 -3.73 3.09 22.87
C PRO A 18 -3.94 1.86 21.99
N PHE A 19 -4.63 2.02 20.86
CA PHE A 19 -4.83 0.94 19.89
C PHE A 19 -3.50 0.50 19.27
N PHE A 20 -2.66 1.46 18.85
CA PHE A 20 -1.35 1.17 18.27
C PHE A 20 -0.46 0.37 19.24
N TRP A 21 -0.34 0.81 20.48
CA TRP A 21 0.47 0.11 21.48
C TRP A 21 -0.11 -1.25 21.89
N THR A 22 -1.42 -1.39 21.89
CA THR A 22 -2.09 -2.68 22.13
C THR A 22 -1.74 -3.69 21.04
N GLN A 23 -1.81 -3.31 19.77
CA GLN A 23 -1.45 -4.20 18.66
C GLN A 23 0.05 -4.48 18.60
N PHE A 24 0.88 -3.47 18.89
CA PHE A 24 2.33 -3.59 18.95
C PHE A 24 2.76 -4.58 20.02
N SER A 25 2.26 -4.44 21.24
CA SER A 25 2.57 -5.35 22.35
C SER A 25 2.13 -6.79 22.05
N GLY A 26 0.98 -6.98 21.41
CA GLY A 26 0.51 -8.32 21.02
C GLY A 26 1.42 -8.97 19.99
N ALA A 27 1.78 -8.26 18.93
CA ALA A 27 2.69 -8.77 17.91
C ALA A 27 4.11 -9.06 18.46
N ALA A 28 4.60 -8.21 19.36
CA ALA A 28 5.87 -8.44 20.04
C ALA A 28 5.82 -9.71 20.92
N ASN A 29 4.75 -9.88 21.67
CA ASN A 29 4.56 -11.03 22.57
C ASN A 29 4.44 -12.35 21.80
N ASP A 30 3.65 -12.38 20.73
CA ASP A 30 3.52 -13.55 19.84
C ASP A 30 4.90 -14.02 19.34
N ASN A 31 5.73 -13.11 18.92
CA ASN A 31 7.01 -13.43 18.32
C ASN A 31 8.09 -13.74 19.37
N LEU A 32 8.08 -13.04 20.49
CA LEU A 32 8.94 -13.37 21.64
C LEU A 32 8.67 -14.79 22.11
N PHE A 33 7.40 -15.14 22.33
CA PHE A 33 7.00 -16.46 22.77
C PHE A 33 7.38 -17.55 21.75
N LYS A 34 6.99 -17.39 20.49
CA LYS A 34 7.26 -18.40 19.44
C LYS A 34 8.75 -18.61 19.23
N PHE A 35 9.52 -17.54 19.15
CA PHE A 35 10.95 -17.63 18.88
C PHE A 35 11.69 -18.27 20.05
N ALA A 36 11.41 -17.82 21.28
CA ALA A 36 12.00 -18.41 22.48
C ALA A 36 11.66 -19.92 22.60
N PHE A 37 10.42 -20.28 22.37
CA PHE A 37 10.01 -21.69 22.41
C PHE A 37 10.68 -22.53 21.31
N THR A 38 10.78 -21.99 20.10
CA THR A 38 11.48 -22.66 18.99
C THR A 38 12.96 -22.89 19.34
N VAL A 39 13.63 -21.90 19.88
CA VAL A 39 15.04 -22.02 20.33
C VAL A 39 15.18 -23.08 21.44
N MET A 40 14.27 -23.09 22.41
CA MET A 40 14.30 -24.10 23.46
C MET A 40 14.21 -25.53 22.90
N VAL A 41 13.25 -25.81 22.03
CA VAL A 41 13.07 -27.15 21.44
C VAL A 41 14.24 -27.52 20.54
N THR A 42 14.81 -26.55 19.84
CA THR A 42 15.89 -26.81 18.86
C THR A 42 17.24 -27.06 19.55
N TYR A 43 17.54 -26.31 20.61
CA TYR A 43 18.90 -26.28 21.19
C TYR A 43 18.99 -26.70 22.65
N GLN A 44 17.92 -26.61 23.43
CA GLN A 44 17.98 -26.76 24.89
C GLN A 44 17.24 -28.01 25.40
N LEU A 45 16.24 -28.48 24.69
CA LEU A 45 15.39 -29.61 25.10
C LEU A 45 15.66 -30.83 24.24
N SER A 46 15.65 -32.01 24.88
CA SER A 46 15.66 -33.29 24.18
C SER A 46 14.23 -33.88 24.15
N VAL A 47 13.58 -33.81 23.02
CA VAL A 47 12.19 -34.25 22.84
C VAL A 47 12.17 -35.40 21.84
N GLY A 48 11.97 -36.63 22.32
CA GLY A 48 12.08 -37.83 21.48
C GLY A 48 11.08 -37.89 20.33
N TRP A 49 9.88 -37.30 20.51
CA TRP A 49 8.81 -37.29 19.51
C TRP A 49 8.76 -36.03 18.64
N LEU A 50 9.57 -34.99 18.95
CA LEU A 50 9.66 -33.77 18.15
C LEU A 50 11.14 -33.47 17.83
N PRO A 51 11.64 -33.93 16.68
CA PRO A 51 13.01 -33.64 16.26
C PRO A 51 13.27 -32.13 16.16
N PRO A 52 14.45 -31.63 16.56
CA PRO A 52 14.81 -30.20 16.46
C PRO A 52 14.59 -29.60 15.08
N ALA A 53 14.88 -30.34 14.02
CA ALA A 53 14.69 -29.87 12.64
C ALA A 53 13.22 -29.58 12.27
N LEU A 54 12.26 -30.17 12.96
CA LEU A 54 10.82 -29.99 12.73
C LEU A 54 10.18 -28.98 13.70
N ALA A 55 10.89 -28.54 14.72
CA ALA A 55 10.35 -27.67 15.78
C ALA A 55 9.75 -26.39 15.22
N GLY A 56 10.49 -25.65 14.43
CA GLY A 56 10.01 -24.40 13.82
C GLY A 56 8.82 -24.60 12.89
N LEU A 57 8.81 -25.70 12.14
CA LEU A 57 7.70 -26.04 11.22
C LEU A 57 6.42 -26.35 11.99
N VAL A 58 6.49 -27.18 13.03
CA VAL A 58 5.33 -27.55 13.85
C VAL A 58 4.78 -26.36 14.62
N ILE A 59 5.64 -25.55 15.23
CA ILE A 59 5.25 -24.35 15.96
C ILE A 59 4.59 -23.34 14.99
N GLY A 60 5.19 -23.12 13.83
CA GLY A 60 4.61 -22.25 12.80
C GLY A 60 3.25 -22.73 12.28
N ALA A 61 3.12 -24.02 12.01
CA ALA A 61 1.87 -24.61 11.55
C ALA A 61 0.75 -24.53 12.60
N LEU A 62 1.05 -24.81 13.87
CA LEU A 62 0.09 -24.67 14.97
C LEU A 62 -0.36 -23.23 15.17
N PHE A 63 0.53 -22.25 14.98
CA PHE A 63 0.17 -20.85 15.08
C PHE A 63 -0.74 -20.38 13.94
N ILE A 64 -0.54 -20.89 12.71
CA ILE A 64 -1.32 -20.52 11.53
C ILE A 64 -2.68 -21.25 11.48
N LEU A 65 -2.78 -22.45 12.01
CA LEU A 65 -3.97 -23.26 11.95
C LEU A 65 -5.26 -22.54 12.44
N PRO A 66 -5.27 -21.79 13.56
CA PRO A 66 -6.44 -21.03 13.98
C PRO A 66 -6.93 -20.01 12.96
N PHE A 67 -6.05 -19.43 12.15
CA PHE A 67 -6.45 -18.47 11.10
C PHE A 67 -7.37 -19.14 10.06
N LEU A 68 -7.12 -20.39 9.73
CA LEU A 68 -7.99 -21.14 8.82
C LEU A 68 -9.31 -21.52 9.48
N LEU A 69 -9.28 -21.91 10.76
CA LEU A 69 -10.44 -22.47 11.46
C LEU A 69 -11.38 -21.40 12.01
N PHE A 70 -10.85 -20.27 12.51
CA PHE A 70 -11.60 -19.32 13.33
C PHE A 70 -11.72 -17.90 12.74
N SER A 71 -11.04 -17.56 11.63
CA SER A 71 -11.14 -16.22 11.07
C SER A 71 -12.56 -15.85 10.66
N ALA A 72 -13.30 -16.77 10.05
CA ALA A 72 -14.68 -16.51 9.66
C ALA A 72 -15.59 -16.20 10.87
N THR A 73 -15.41 -16.92 11.97
CA THR A 73 -16.08 -16.63 13.25
C THR A 73 -15.64 -15.30 13.84
N SER A 74 -14.34 -15.01 13.83
CA SER A 74 -13.78 -13.75 14.32
C SER A 74 -14.35 -12.53 13.60
N GLY A 75 -14.50 -12.60 12.29
CA GLY A 75 -15.11 -11.53 11.49
C GLY A 75 -16.54 -11.22 11.92
N GLN A 76 -17.35 -12.28 12.13
CA GLN A 76 -18.72 -12.14 12.60
C GLN A 76 -18.80 -11.53 14.01
N LEU A 77 -17.95 -11.99 14.93
CA LEU A 77 -17.89 -11.45 16.29
C LEU A 77 -17.52 -9.96 16.28
N THR A 78 -16.62 -9.56 15.41
CA THR A 78 -16.17 -8.17 15.26
C THR A 78 -17.28 -7.25 14.71
N ASP A 79 -18.08 -7.73 13.75
CA ASP A 79 -19.19 -6.96 13.20
C ASP A 79 -20.37 -6.88 14.18
N LYS A 80 -20.64 -7.98 14.92
CA LYS A 80 -21.77 -8.07 15.85
C LYS A 80 -21.57 -7.30 17.14
N PHE A 81 -20.37 -7.31 17.69
CA PHE A 81 -20.09 -6.72 18.99
C PHE A 81 -19.35 -5.38 18.89
N GLU A 82 -19.39 -4.59 19.96
CA GLU A 82 -18.62 -3.37 20.09
C GLU A 82 -17.12 -3.71 20.06
N LYS A 83 -16.39 -3.06 19.14
CA LYS A 83 -15.03 -3.45 18.79
C LYS A 83 -14.02 -3.35 19.93
N THR A 84 -14.15 -2.33 20.76
CA THR A 84 -13.25 -2.15 21.91
C THR A 84 -13.46 -3.21 22.97
N ARG A 85 -14.70 -3.67 23.14
CA ARG A 85 -14.99 -4.81 24.04
C ARG A 85 -14.38 -6.09 23.50
N VAL A 86 -14.45 -6.32 22.19
CA VAL A 86 -13.79 -7.48 21.53
C VAL A 86 -12.29 -7.40 21.76
N ILE A 87 -11.67 -6.24 21.56
CA ILE A 87 -10.22 -6.04 21.80
C ILE A 87 -9.87 -6.37 23.26
N ARG A 88 -10.62 -5.86 24.21
CA ARG A 88 -10.36 -6.12 25.64
C ARG A 88 -10.52 -7.59 26.00
N PHE A 89 -11.54 -8.25 25.45
CA PHE A 89 -11.73 -9.70 25.62
C PHE A 89 -10.55 -10.50 25.09
N VAL A 90 -10.08 -10.17 23.87
CA VAL A 90 -8.94 -10.82 23.25
C VAL A 90 -7.65 -10.58 24.06
N LYS A 91 -7.47 -9.39 24.62
CA LYS A 91 -6.33 -9.10 25.49
C LYS A 91 -6.42 -9.80 26.85
N ASN A 92 -7.61 -10.02 27.40
CA ASN A 92 -7.80 -10.87 28.58
C ASN A 92 -7.41 -12.33 28.27
N LEU A 93 -7.81 -12.82 27.10
CA LEU A 93 -7.45 -14.17 26.63
C LEU A 93 -5.92 -14.30 26.51
N GLU A 94 -5.22 -13.29 25.99
CA GLU A 94 -3.76 -13.29 25.91
C GLU A 94 -3.11 -13.41 27.28
N VAL A 95 -3.60 -12.67 28.27
CA VAL A 95 -3.10 -12.78 29.66
C VAL A 95 -3.24 -14.21 30.19
N VAL A 96 -4.41 -14.81 30.02
CA VAL A 96 -4.66 -16.19 30.46
C VAL A 96 -3.72 -17.18 29.76
N ILE A 97 -3.55 -17.04 28.44
CA ILE A 97 -2.66 -17.91 27.66
C ILE A 97 -1.22 -17.76 28.14
N MET A 98 -0.76 -16.53 28.38
CA MET A 98 0.61 -16.30 28.87
C MET A 98 0.84 -16.80 30.30
N LEU A 99 -0.16 -16.77 31.15
CA LEU A 99 -0.08 -17.42 32.47
C LEU A 99 0.07 -18.95 32.36
N ILE A 100 -0.67 -19.58 31.45
CA ILE A 100 -0.51 -21.03 31.16
C ILE A 100 0.88 -21.30 30.56
N ALA A 101 1.33 -20.45 29.63
CA ALA A 101 2.64 -20.55 29.03
C ALA A 101 3.75 -20.40 30.08
N ALA A 102 3.59 -19.50 31.05
CA ALA A 102 4.55 -19.34 32.16
C ALA A 102 4.66 -20.63 32.98
N VAL A 103 3.55 -21.29 33.29
CA VAL A 103 3.59 -22.60 33.94
C VAL A 103 4.34 -23.63 33.08
N GLY A 104 4.11 -23.60 31.76
CA GLY A 104 4.85 -24.45 30.82
C GLY A 104 6.35 -24.17 30.83
N PHE A 105 6.77 -22.91 30.71
CA PHE A 105 8.21 -22.53 30.75
C PHE A 105 8.89 -22.90 32.06
N LEU A 106 8.18 -22.82 33.16
CA LEU A 106 8.70 -23.14 34.50
C LEU A 106 8.70 -24.63 34.83
N SER A 107 8.04 -25.47 34.03
CA SER A 107 8.01 -26.91 34.24
C SER A 107 9.38 -27.52 33.95
N SER A 108 9.83 -28.39 34.87
CA SER A 108 11.07 -29.17 34.71
C SER A 108 10.86 -30.47 33.91
N ASN A 109 9.61 -30.90 33.74
CA ASN A 109 9.27 -32.12 33.01
C ASN A 109 8.99 -31.80 31.54
N VAL A 110 9.89 -32.18 30.64
CA VAL A 110 9.80 -31.96 29.19
C VAL A 110 8.51 -32.53 28.59
N ASN A 111 8.03 -33.64 29.09
CA ASN A 111 6.79 -34.27 28.63
C ASN A 111 5.50 -33.51 29.03
N VAL A 112 5.59 -32.57 29.95
CA VAL A 112 4.55 -31.62 30.33
C VAL A 112 4.81 -30.27 29.66
N GLN A 113 6.04 -29.80 29.71
CA GLN A 113 6.48 -28.50 29.21
C GLN A 113 6.15 -28.31 27.71
N VAL A 114 6.60 -29.22 26.86
CA VAL A 114 6.46 -29.08 25.41
C VAL A 114 4.99 -29.18 24.96
N PRO A 115 4.17 -30.14 25.38
CA PRO A 115 2.75 -30.15 25.03
C PRO A 115 1.98 -28.92 25.51
N VAL A 116 2.28 -28.40 26.70
CA VAL A 116 1.64 -27.17 27.21
C VAL A 116 2.03 -25.97 26.33
N LEU A 117 3.29 -25.81 25.98
CA LEU A 117 3.76 -24.71 25.15
C LEU A 117 3.27 -24.82 23.69
N LEU A 118 3.12 -26.03 23.14
CA LEU A 118 2.47 -26.27 21.84
C LEU A 118 1.00 -25.88 21.88
N SER A 119 0.29 -26.24 22.94
CA SER A 119 -1.10 -25.81 23.15
C SER A 119 -1.21 -24.30 23.25
N CYS A 120 -0.31 -23.64 23.97
CA CYS A 120 -0.22 -22.19 24.03
C CYS A 120 0.10 -21.55 22.68
N THR A 121 0.92 -22.18 21.85
CA THR A 121 1.19 -21.73 20.47
C THR A 121 -0.09 -21.69 19.64
N PHE A 122 -0.90 -22.76 19.70
CA PHE A 122 -2.20 -22.78 19.04
C PHE A 122 -3.13 -21.69 19.59
N LEU A 123 -3.21 -21.54 20.90
CA LEU A 123 -4.06 -20.53 21.55
C LEU A 123 -3.59 -19.10 21.24
N MET A 124 -2.30 -18.85 21.11
CA MET A 124 -1.79 -17.55 20.66
C MET A 124 -2.13 -17.28 19.18
N GLY A 125 -2.10 -18.30 18.34
CA GLY A 125 -2.63 -18.20 16.98
C GLY A 125 -4.13 -17.89 16.98
N LEU A 126 -4.91 -18.47 17.88
CA LEU A 126 -6.34 -18.13 18.07
C LEU A 126 -6.52 -16.68 18.53
N HIS A 127 -5.74 -16.22 19.51
CA HIS A 127 -5.71 -14.83 19.96
C HIS A 127 -5.46 -13.87 18.79
N SER A 128 -4.43 -14.12 17.99
CA SER A 128 -4.09 -13.31 16.82
C SER A 128 -5.15 -13.37 15.73
N THR A 129 -5.81 -14.51 15.55
CA THR A 129 -6.95 -14.68 14.65
C THR A 129 -8.15 -13.84 15.07
N LEU A 130 -8.46 -13.81 16.36
CA LEU A 130 -9.56 -12.99 16.89
C LEU A 130 -9.26 -11.49 16.83
N PHE A 131 -7.99 -11.12 16.94
CA PHE A 131 -7.55 -9.72 16.87
C PHE A 131 -7.48 -9.17 15.44
N GLY A 132 -7.17 -10.00 14.44
CA GLY A 132 -6.95 -9.57 13.06
C GLY A 132 -8.10 -8.76 12.46
N PRO A 133 -9.34 -9.27 12.38
CA PRO A 133 -10.47 -8.52 11.84
C PRO A 133 -10.79 -7.24 12.61
N VAL A 134 -10.75 -7.26 13.94
CA VAL A 134 -11.05 -6.08 14.76
C VAL A 134 -9.97 -5.00 14.62
N LYS A 135 -8.71 -5.39 14.46
CA LYS A 135 -7.59 -4.48 14.21
C LYS A 135 -7.84 -3.59 12.98
N PHE A 136 -8.18 -4.18 11.86
CA PHE A 136 -8.39 -3.44 10.61
C PHE A 136 -9.79 -2.82 10.50
N ALA A 137 -10.81 -3.36 11.17
CA ALA A 137 -12.15 -2.79 11.19
C ALA A 137 -12.28 -1.59 12.14
N TYR A 138 -11.42 -1.48 13.16
CA TYR A 138 -11.38 -0.35 14.08
C TYR A 138 -10.88 0.93 13.39
N LEU A 139 -9.85 0.82 12.55
CA LEU A 139 -9.18 1.98 11.95
C LEU A 139 -10.14 2.93 11.22
N PRO A 140 -11.05 2.49 10.33
CA PRO A 140 -11.95 3.39 9.64
C PRO A 140 -13.04 4.01 10.54
N GLN A 141 -13.21 3.54 11.77
CA GLN A 141 -14.07 4.18 12.78
C GLN A 141 -13.33 5.23 13.62
N ALA A 142 -12.02 5.05 13.80
CA ALA A 142 -11.18 5.93 14.59
C ALA A 142 -10.52 7.04 13.78
N LEU A 143 -10.30 6.84 12.48
CA LEU A 143 -9.57 7.72 11.59
C LEU A 143 -10.47 8.20 10.44
N ASN A 144 -10.25 9.43 10.00
CA ASN A 144 -10.88 9.92 8.79
C ASN A 144 -10.18 9.38 7.52
N GLU A 145 -10.79 9.57 6.37
CA GLU A 145 -10.27 9.06 5.08
C GLU A 145 -8.85 9.54 4.77
N ARG A 146 -8.53 10.80 5.12
CA ARG A 146 -7.19 11.40 4.90
C ARG A 146 -6.11 10.83 5.83
N GLU A 147 -6.50 10.28 6.97
CA GLU A 147 -5.59 9.70 7.96
C GLU A 147 -5.40 8.19 7.79
N LEU A 148 -6.30 7.55 7.03
CA LEU A 148 -6.39 6.09 6.97
C LEU A 148 -5.15 5.45 6.35
N THR A 149 -4.58 6.05 5.30
CA THR A 149 -3.33 5.56 4.70
C THR A 149 -2.17 5.62 5.69
N GLY A 150 -2.00 6.76 6.36
CA GLY A 150 -0.98 6.93 7.39
C GLY A 150 -1.19 6.00 8.59
N GLY A 151 -2.44 5.84 9.03
CA GLY A 151 -2.80 4.92 10.11
C GLY A 151 -2.48 3.45 9.79
N ASN A 152 -2.81 2.99 8.59
CA ASN A 152 -2.43 1.65 8.13
C ASN A 152 -0.92 1.48 8.02
N GLY A 153 -0.21 2.48 7.46
CA GLY A 153 1.25 2.48 7.39
C GLY A 153 1.91 2.40 8.76
N MET A 154 1.41 3.13 9.75
CA MET A 154 1.88 3.06 11.14
C MET A 154 1.64 1.69 11.76
N VAL A 155 0.46 1.11 11.55
CA VAL A 155 0.11 -0.22 12.09
C VAL A 155 0.99 -1.30 11.46
N GLU A 156 1.21 -1.26 10.16
CA GLU A 156 2.06 -2.24 9.46
C GLU A 156 3.52 -2.10 9.87
N MET A 157 4.07 -0.89 9.87
CA MET A 157 5.42 -0.63 10.41
C MET A 157 5.54 -1.12 11.84
N GLY A 158 4.59 -0.78 12.71
CA GLY A 158 4.57 -1.21 14.11
C GLY A 158 4.53 -2.73 14.25
N THR A 159 3.80 -3.44 13.40
CA THR A 159 3.75 -4.90 13.37
C THR A 159 5.12 -5.49 13.03
N PHE A 160 5.79 -5.04 11.97
CA PHE A 160 7.11 -5.57 11.60
C PHE A 160 8.19 -5.22 12.60
N VAL A 161 8.18 -4.02 13.18
CA VAL A 161 9.10 -3.65 14.26
C VAL A 161 8.87 -4.52 15.51
N ALA A 162 7.61 -4.78 15.86
CA ALA A 162 7.26 -5.63 16.99
C ALA A 162 7.69 -7.09 16.77
N ILE A 163 7.51 -7.63 15.55
CA ILE A 163 8.01 -8.96 15.17
C ILE A 163 9.52 -9.04 15.36
N LEU A 164 10.25 -8.06 14.84
CA LEU A 164 11.70 -8.00 14.91
C LEU A 164 12.18 -7.93 16.36
N LEU A 165 11.65 -7.00 17.15
CA LEU A 165 12.01 -6.83 18.55
C LEU A 165 11.65 -8.07 19.38
N GLY A 166 10.48 -8.65 19.16
CA GLY A 166 10.04 -9.88 19.82
C GLY A 166 11.00 -11.04 19.57
N ASN A 167 11.40 -11.25 18.32
CA ASN A 167 12.35 -12.31 17.96
C ASN A 167 13.73 -12.07 18.57
N ILE A 168 14.27 -10.85 18.49
CA ILE A 168 15.59 -10.52 19.05
C ILE A 168 15.58 -10.68 20.57
N VAL A 169 14.62 -10.08 21.25
CA VAL A 169 14.53 -10.12 22.72
C VAL A 169 14.27 -11.54 23.19
N GLY A 170 13.37 -12.28 22.53
CA GLY A 170 13.11 -13.68 22.84
C GLY A 170 14.36 -14.56 22.72
N GLY A 171 15.12 -14.39 21.64
CA GLY A 171 16.37 -15.11 21.43
C GLY A 171 17.44 -14.78 22.47
N LEU A 172 17.62 -13.50 22.80
CA LEU A 172 18.59 -13.06 23.80
C LEU A 172 18.26 -13.56 25.22
N ILE A 173 16.98 -13.48 25.59
CA ILE A 173 16.54 -13.87 26.94
C ILE A 173 16.60 -15.37 27.10
N VAL A 174 16.11 -16.16 26.13
CA VAL A 174 16.09 -17.62 26.25
C VAL A 174 17.48 -18.24 26.30
N ALA A 175 18.47 -17.57 25.75
CA ALA A 175 19.86 -18.00 25.74
C ALA A 175 20.58 -17.80 27.11
N LEU A 176 19.97 -17.11 28.06
CA LEU A 176 20.55 -16.88 29.38
C LEU A 176 20.67 -18.21 30.17
N PRO A 177 21.85 -18.60 30.61
CA PRO A 177 22.07 -19.89 31.26
C PRO A 177 21.25 -20.05 32.55
N GLY A 178 20.49 -21.13 32.66
CA GLY A 178 19.73 -21.53 33.87
C GLY A 178 18.48 -20.69 34.19
N VAL A 179 18.37 -19.48 33.68
CA VAL A 179 17.29 -18.53 33.99
C VAL A 179 16.50 -18.09 32.79
N GLY A 180 16.91 -18.46 31.57
CA GLY A 180 16.29 -17.99 30.31
C GLY A 180 14.80 -18.25 30.25
N ALA A 181 14.34 -19.46 30.52
CA ALA A 181 12.93 -19.83 30.52
C ALA A 181 12.11 -19.00 31.54
N HIS A 182 12.66 -18.70 32.70
CA HIS A 182 12.00 -17.87 33.73
C HIS A 182 11.80 -16.43 33.24
N TYR A 183 12.82 -15.84 32.64
CA TYR A 183 12.71 -14.48 32.08
C TYR A 183 11.80 -14.40 30.85
N VAL A 184 11.76 -15.45 30.01
CA VAL A 184 10.80 -15.54 28.91
C VAL A 184 9.37 -15.57 29.46
N ALA A 185 9.10 -16.43 30.43
CA ALA A 185 7.79 -16.53 31.09
C ALA A 185 7.35 -15.16 31.65
N MET A 186 8.22 -14.52 32.41
CA MET A 186 7.97 -13.19 33.01
C MET A 186 7.72 -12.13 31.93
N SER A 187 8.55 -12.09 30.89
CA SER A 187 8.42 -11.13 29.80
C SER A 187 7.10 -11.29 29.04
N CYS A 188 6.69 -12.52 28.74
CA CYS A 188 5.42 -12.80 28.07
C CYS A 188 4.22 -12.34 28.91
N VAL A 189 4.21 -12.61 30.21
CA VAL A 189 3.14 -12.19 31.12
C VAL A 189 3.11 -10.66 31.24
N LEU A 190 4.25 -10.02 31.40
CA LEU A 190 4.34 -8.56 31.54
C LEU A 190 3.87 -7.84 30.25
N LEU A 191 4.24 -8.34 29.08
CA LEU A 191 3.77 -7.79 27.80
C LEU A 191 2.27 -7.97 27.64
N ALA A 192 1.71 -9.12 28.00
CA ALA A 192 0.28 -9.37 27.95
C ALA A 192 -0.49 -8.42 28.89
N LEU A 193 0.00 -8.24 30.13
CA LEU A 193 -0.58 -7.31 31.10
C LEU A 193 -0.49 -5.86 30.61
N ALA A 194 0.66 -5.43 30.11
CA ALA A 194 0.85 -4.10 29.56
C ALA A 194 -0.12 -3.83 28.38
N GLY A 195 -0.23 -4.76 27.44
CA GLY A 195 -1.17 -4.67 26.33
C GLY A 195 -2.62 -4.62 26.80
N ARG A 196 -2.98 -5.37 27.84
CA ARG A 196 -4.34 -5.33 28.42
C ARG A 196 -4.64 -3.99 29.10
N VAL A 197 -3.71 -3.45 29.86
CA VAL A 197 -3.85 -2.16 30.53
C VAL A 197 -4.01 -1.03 29.48
N VAL A 198 -3.16 -1.03 28.46
CA VAL A 198 -3.23 -0.03 27.39
C VAL A 198 -4.55 -0.13 26.61
N ALA A 199 -5.07 -1.34 26.37
CA ALA A 199 -6.35 -1.57 25.71
C ALA A 199 -7.54 -0.94 26.46
N GLN A 200 -7.42 -0.70 27.77
CA GLN A 200 -8.46 -0.03 28.56
C GLN A 200 -8.72 1.41 28.11
N PHE A 201 -7.70 2.07 27.56
CA PHE A 201 -7.79 3.47 27.15
C PHE A 201 -8.30 3.65 25.70
N ILE A 202 -8.52 2.57 24.96
CA ILE A 202 -9.10 2.63 23.61
C ILE A 202 -10.54 3.12 23.72
N PRO A 203 -10.92 4.18 22.95
CA PRO A 203 -12.30 4.67 22.93
C PRO A 203 -13.28 3.61 22.42
N LEU A 204 -14.54 3.74 22.82
CA LEU A 204 -15.61 2.86 22.34
C LEU A 204 -15.79 2.98 20.83
N ALA A 205 -15.95 1.84 20.16
CA ALA A 205 -16.18 1.74 18.73
C ALA A 205 -17.42 0.85 18.47
N PRO A 206 -18.57 1.45 18.04
CA PRO A 206 -19.85 0.77 17.97
C PRO A 206 -19.82 -0.47 17.08
N ALA A 207 -20.70 -1.44 17.42
CA ALA A 207 -20.99 -2.57 16.56
C ALA A 207 -21.56 -2.09 15.22
N THR A 208 -21.14 -2.74 14.14
CA THR A 208 -21.58 -2.37 12.77
C THR A 208 -22.79 -3.17 12.30
N ASP A 209 -23.00 -4.36 12.87
CA ASP A 209 -24.15 -5.23 12.59
C ASP A 209 -24.61 -5.97 13.86
N PRO A 210 -25.25 -5.27 14.82
CA PRO A 210 -25.64 -5.86 16.10
C PRO A 210 -26.64 -7.02 15.98
N THR A 211 -27.41 -7.06 14.89
CA THR A 211 -28.46 -8.04 14.64
C THR A 211 -27.96 -9.31 13.95
N LEU A 212 -26.68 -9.37 13.61
CA LEU A 212 -26.07 -10.50 12.91
C LEU A 212 -26.28 -11.80 13.66
N LYS A 213 -26.83 -12.81 12.98
CA LYS A 213 -26.87 -14.19 13.46
C LYS A 213 -25.57 -14.91 13.08
N ILE A 214 -24.86 -15.41 14.08
CA ILE A 214 -23.56 -16.04 13.88
C ILE A 214 -23.76 -17.40 13.21
N ASN A 215 -23.07 -17.61 12.11
CA ASN A 215 -22.92 -18.90 11.46
C ASN A 215 -21.64 -19.58 11.95
N TRP A 216 -21.78 -20.64 12.71
CA TRP A 216 -20.66 -21.36 13.32
C TRP A 216 -19.93 -22.31 12.35
N ASN A 217 -20.46 -22.51 11.14
CA ASN A 217 -19.78 -23.30 10.11
C ASN A 217 -18.72 -22.44 9.39
N PRO A 218 -17.42 -22.69 9.61
CA PRO A 218 -16.36 -21.87 9.06
C PRO A 218 -16.29 -21.93 7.52
N ILE A 219 -16.62 -23.07 6.92
CA ILE A 219 -16.52 -23.26 5.46
C ILE A 219 -17.60 -22.45 4.75
N SER A 220 -18.86 -22.61 5.17
CA SER A 220 -19.98 -21.89 4.57
C SER A 220 -19.89 -20.39 4.80
N GLU A 221 -19.41 -19.97 5.96
CA GLU A 221 -19.22 -18.54 6.27
C GLU A 221 -18.06 -17.93 5.46
N THR A 222 -16.94 -18.64 5.32
CA THR A 222 -15.85 -18.18 4.45
C THR A 222 -16.33 -17.99 3.02
N TRP A 223 -17.09 -18.93 2.48
CA TRP A 223 -17.67 -18.83 1.15
C TRP A 223 -18.62 -17.63 1.01
N ARG A 224 -19.45 -17.41 2.01
CA ARG A 224 -20.35 -16.25 2.08
C ARG A 224 -19.58 -14.94 2.11
N ASN A 225 -18.51 -14.86 2.91
CA ASN A 225 -17.68 -13.67 3.02
C ASN A 225 -16.92 -13.37 1.72
N LEU A 226 -16.45 -14.41 1.01
CA LEU A 226 -15.86 -14.25 -0.31
C LEU A 226 -16.88 -13.75 -1.35
N LYS A 227 -18.13 -14.19 -1.30
CA LYS A 227 -19.19 -13.64 -2.15
C LYS A 227 -19.45 -12.17 -1.85
N LEU A 228 -19.55 -11.80 -0.58
CA LEU A 228 -19.71 -10.39 -0.17
C LEU A 228 -18.55 -9.52 -0.67
N ALA A 229 -17.32 -10.02 -0.58
CA ALA A 229 -16.16 -9.31 -1.10
C ALA A 229 -16.21 -9.13 -2.62
N ASN A 230 -16.71 -10.13 -3.34
CA ASN A 230 -16.80 -10.11 -4.80
C ASN A 230 -17.92 -9.19 -5.33
N GLU A 231 -18.85 -8.73 -4.50
CA GLU A 231 -19.82 -7.69 -4.86
C GLU A 231 -19.13 -6.37 -5.24
N ASN A 232 -17.95 -6.11 -4.63
CA ASN A 232 -17.08 -5.02 -5.04
C ASN A 232 -15.75 -5.56 -5.57
N LEU A 233 -15.59 -5.50 -6.88
CA LEU A 233 -14.43 -6.06 -7.57
C LEU A 233 -13.10 -5.44 -7.11
N VAL A 234 -13.09 -4.15 -6.71
CA VAL A 234 -11.91 -3.48 -6.17
C VAL A 234 -11.50 -4.11 -4.84
N VAL A 235 -12.46 -4.40 -3.97
CA VAL A 235 -12.23 -5.07 -2.68
C VAL A 235 -11.66 -6.48 -2.91
N PHE A 236 -12.31 -7.28 -3.75
CA PHE A 236 -11.89 -8.64 -4.02
C PHE A 236 -10.48 -8.73 -4.62
N ARG A 237 -10.18 -7.87 -5.59
CA ARG A 237 -8.84 -7.78 -6.20
C ARG A 237 -7.78 -7.30 -5.20
N SER A 238 -8.14 -6.37 -4.31
CA SER A 238 -7.24 -5.92 -3.24
C SER A 238 -6.92 -7.04 -2.25
N MET A 239 -7.91 -7.86 -1.91
CA MET A 239 -7.70 -9.05 -1.06
C MET A 239 -6.74 -10.04 -1.71
N LEU A 240 -6.93 -10.36 -2.99
CA LEU A 240 -6.02 -11.24 -3.73
C LEU A 240 -4.61 -10.66 -3.83
N GLY A 241 -4.50 -9.35 -4.05
CA GLY A 241 -3.22 -8.65 -4.08
C GLY A 241 -2.48 -8.71 -2.75
N ILE A 242 -3.16 -8.49 -1.63
CA ILE A 242 -2.58 -8.61 -0.29
C ILE A 242 -2.14 -10.07 -0.03
N SER A 243 -2.97 -11.05 -0.37
CA SER A 243 -2.62 -12.47 -0.21
C SER A 243 -1.41 -12.86 -1.06
N TRP A 244 -1.27 -12.30 -2.25
CA TRP A 244 -0.09 -12.46 -3.09
C TRP A 244 1.17 -11.88 -2.43
N MET A 245 1.08 -10.72 -1.80
CA MET A 245 2.20 -10.13 -1.06
C MET A 245 2.65 -11.03 0.10
N TRP A 246 1.69 -11.65 0.81
CA TRP A 246 2.01 -12.63 1.85
C TRP A 246 2.66 -13.90 1.30
N PHE A 247 2.20 -14.38 0.13
CA PHE A 247 2.86 -15.47 -0.59
C PHE A 247 4.32 -15.13 -0.90
N PHE A 248 4.55 -13.96 -1.51
CA PHE A 248 5.87 -13.47 -1.87
C PHE A 248 6.78 -13.32 -0.64
N GLY A 249 6.30 -12.62 0.38
CA GLY A 249 7.06 -12.41 1.61
C GLY A 249 7.38 -13.70 2.38
N ALA A 250 6.45 -14.66 2.40
CA ALA A 250 6.64 -15.94 3.07
C ALA A 250 7.76 -16.77 2.44
N VAL A 251 7.91 -16.73 1.11
CA VAL A 251 9.05 -17.40 0.44
C VAL A 251 10.37 -16.83 0.93
N PHE A 252 10.52 -15.50 0.95
CA PHE A 252 11.76 -14.86 1.39
C PHE A 252 12.06 -15.16 2.86
N LEU A 253 11.08 -14.93 3.74
CA LEU A 253 11.25 -15.14 5.18
C LEU A 253 11.61 -16.59 5.54
N SER A 254 11.00 -17.56 4.87
CA SER A 254 11.28 -18.98 5.11
C SER A 254 12.68 -19.39 4.64
N GLN A 255 13.23 -18.73 3.63
CA GLN A 255 14.51 -19.07 3.03
C GLN A 255 15.70 -18.29 3.62
N PHE A 256 15.48 -17.24 4.40
CA PHE A 256 16.57 -16.42 4.94
C PHE A 256 17.63 -17.18 5.72
N PRO A 257 17.31 -18.14 6.63
CA PRO A 257 18.33 -18.90 7.32
C PRO A 257 19.22 -19.70 6.36
N SER A 258 18.63 -20.44 5.44
CA SER A 258 19.37 -21.22 4.44
C SER A 258 20.12 -20.34 3.44
N PHE A 259 19.50 -19.25 3.00
CA PHE A 259 20.14 -18.26 2.12
C PHE A 259 21.38 -17.63 2.76
N ALA A 260 21.27 -17.23 4.03
CA ALA A 260 22.42 -16.69 4.76
C ALA A 260 23.56 -17.70 4.87
N LYS A 261 23.26 -18.96 5.16
CA LYS A 261 24.27 -20.01 5.36
C LYS A 261 24.85 -20.53 4.04
N GLU A 262 23.99 -20.94 3.11
CA GLU A 262 24.40 -21.69 1.91
C GLU A 262 24.84 -20.77 0.77
N VAL A 263 24.25 -19.61 0.62
CA VAL A 263 24.51 -18.68 -0.48
C VAL A 263 25.44 -17.56 -0.04
N MET A 264 25.20 -16.96 1.13
CA MET A 264 25.94 -15.81 1.61
C MET A 264 27.10 -16.18 2.53
N HIS A 265 27.23 -17.45 2.92
CA HIS A 265 28.25 -17.94 3.85
C HIS A 265 28.31 -17.17 5.17
N GLY A 266 27.14 -16.73 5.65
CA GLY A 266 26.96 -16.03 6.91
C GLY A 266 26.53 -16.96 8.03
N ASN A 267 26.81 -16.55 9.26
CA ASN A 267 26.34 -17.23 10.45
C ASN A 267 24.88 -16.87 10.79
N GLU A 268 24.37 -17.32 11.92
CA GLU A 268 23.00 -17.06 12.41
C GLU A 268 22.71 -15.55 12.59
N GLN A 269 23.73 -14.77 12.95
CA GLN A 269 23.60 -13.32 13.08
C GLN A 269 23.41 -12.64 11.72
N VAL A 270 24.02 -13.17 10.66
CA VAL A 270 23.78 -12.69 9.28
C VAL A 270 22.34 -13.02 8.85
N ALA A 271 21.81 -14.20 9.18
CA ALA A 271 20.41 -14.52 8.93
C ALA A 271 19.46 -13.53 9.65
N SER A 272 19.79 -13.18 10.89
CA SER A 272 19.06 -12.15 11.66
C SER A 272 19.18 -10.77 11.00
N LEU A 273 20.36 -10.42 10.48
CA LEU A 273 20.57 -9.18 9.73
C LEU A 273 19.67 -9.09 8.49
N LEU A 274 19.51 -10.17 7.73
CA LEU A 274 18.61 -10.21 6.57
C LEU A 274 17.15 -9.92 7.00
N LEU A 275 16.72 -10.51 8.11
CA LEU A 275 15.38 -10.25 8.68
C LEU A 275 15.23 -8.79 9.13
N VAL A 276 16.26 -8.21 9.76
CA VAL A 276 16.27 -6.79 10.17
C VAL A 276 16.11 -5.89 8.96
N VAL A 277 16.91 -6.10 7.90
CA VAL A 277 16.87 -5.29 6.68
C VAL A 277 15.51 -5.39 5.99
N PHE A 278 14.97 -6.59 5.90
CA PHE A 278 13.65 -6.82 5.31
C PHE A 278 12.54 -6.11 6.12
N SER A 279 12.56 -6.22 7.44
CA SER A 279 11.56 -5.60 8.33
C SER A 279 11.64 -4.06 8.29
N ILE A 280 12.86 -3.50 8.30
CA ILE A 280 13.07 -2.06 8.16
C ILE A 280 12.59 -1.58 6.78
N GLY A 281 12.86 -2.34 5.73
CA GLY A 281 12.39 -2.03 4.38
C GLY A 281 10.87 -1.92 4.33
N ILE A 282 10.13 -2.96 4.77
CA ILE A 282 8.66 -2.93 4.81
C ILE A 282 8.16 -1.77 5.66
N GLY A 283 8.69 -1.58 6.86
CA GLY A 283 8.29 -0.49 7.75
C GLY A 283 8.48 0.89 7.10
N THR A 284 9.63 1.11 6.47
CA THR A 284 9.92 2.36 5.75
C THR A 284 8.98 2.56 4.57
N GLY A 285 8.76 1.53 3.75
CA GLY A 285 7.82 1.56 2.63
C GLY A 285 6.40 1.89 3.08
N SER A 286 5.95 1.26 4.16
CA SER A 286 4.62 1.50 4.75
C SER A 286 4.45 2.95 5.21
N LEU A 287 5.47 3.54 5.85
CA LEU A 287 5.45 4.94 6.26
C LEU A 287 5.51 5.92 5.08
N LEU A 288 6.25 5.57 4.03
CA LEU A 288 6.35 6.40 2.82
C LEU A 288 5.02 6.52 2.08
N CYS A 289 4.10 5.58 2.25
CA CYS A 289 2.77 5.64 1.61
C CYS A 289 2.04 6.95 1.91
N GLU A 290 2.02 7.43 3.15
CA GLU A 290 1.35 8.70 3.49
C GLU A 290 2.04 9.90 2.83
N VAL A 291 3.37 9.92 2.86
CA VAL A 291 4.16 11.01 2.29
C VAL A 291 3.94 11.11 0.78
N LEU A 292 3.94 9.96 0.09
CA LEU A 292 3.79 9.90 -1.36
C LEU A 292 2.34 10.10 -1.80
N SER A 293 1.37 9.62 -1.02
CA SER A 293 -0.06 9.68 -1.33
C SER A 293 -0.74 11.00 -0.96
N ARG A 294 -0.07 11.89 -0.24
CA ARG A 294 -0.66 13.15 0.25
C ARG A 294 -1.98 12.96 1.00
N ARG A 295 -2.09 11.92 1.83
CA ARG A 295 -3.27 11.58 2.64
C ARG A 295 -4.52 11.18 1.87
N HIS A 296 -4.34 10.70 0.65
CA HIS A 296 -5.38 10.00 -0.11
C HIS A 296 -4.94 8.56 -0.33
N VAL A 297 -5.88 7.68 -0.65
CA VAL A 297 -5.51 6.33 -1.06
C VAL A 297 -4.98 6.39 -2.49
N GLU A 298 -3.66 6.30 -2.63
CA GLU A 298 -2.97 6.39 -3.91
C GLU A 298 -2.87 5.02 -4.57
N ILE A 299 -3.80 4.72 -5.46
CA ILE A 299 -3.86 3.44 -6.18
C ILE A 299 -2.62 3.23 -7.05
N GLY A 300 -2.01 4.30 -7.57
CA GLY A 300 -0.80 4.23 -8.40
C GLY A 300 0.43 3.68 -7.67
N LEU A 301 0.43 3.67 -6.33
CA LEU A 301 1.49 3.02 -5.54
C LEU A 301 1.47 1.50 -5.66
N VAL A 302 0.32 0.88 -5.91
CA VAL A 302 0.19 -0.58 -5.99
C VAL A 302 0.97 -1.16 -7.17
N PRO A 303 0.75 -0.73 -8.44
CA PRO A 303 1.54 -1.21 -9.56
C PRO A 303 3.01 -0.81 -9.45
N LEU A 304 3.33 0.38 -8.92
CA LEU A 304 4.71 0.80 -8.68
C LEU A 304 5.40 -0.13 -7.67
N GLY A 305 4.73 -0.43 -6.55
CA GLY A 305 5.22 -1.37 -5.55
C GLY A 305 5.46 -2.75 -6.13
N ALA A 306 4.51 -3.28 -6.90
CA ALA A 306 4.64 -4.58 -7.55
C ALA A 306 5.81 -4.64 -8.54
N ILE A 307 6.01 -3.60 -9.35
CA ILE A 307 7.15 -3.50 -10.27
C ILE A 307 8.48 -3.46 -9.50
N GLY A 308 8.56 -2.64 -8.46
CA GLY A 308 9.77 -2.54 -7.62
C GLY A 308 10.12 -3.86 -6.94
N MET A 309 9.13 -4.57 -6.39
CA MET A 309 9.33 -5.93 -5.85
C MET A 309 9.94 -6.87 -6.90
N SER A 310 9.43 -6.86 -8.13
CA SER A 310 9.92 -7.70 -9.22
C SER A 310 11.36 -7.35 -9.61
N VAL A 311 11.64 -6.07 -9.81
CA VAL A 311 12.96 -5.59 -10.25
C VAL A 311 14.03 -6.00 -9.25
N PHE A 312 13.82 -5.74 -7.96
CA PHE A 312 14.83 -6.04 -6.95
C PHE A 312 14.88 -7.52 -6.55
N ALA A 313 13.79 -8.29 -6.70
CA ALA A 313 13.84 -9.75 -6.56
C ALA A 313 14.64 -10.41 -7.69
N VAL A 314 14.50 -9.94 -8.91
CA VAL A 314 15.28 -10.40 -10.05
C VAL A 314 16.75 -9.97 -9.91
N ASP A 315 17.02 -8.73 -9.51
CA ASP A 315 18.39 -8.27 -9.28
C ASP A 315 19.07 -9.02 -8.14
N LEU A 316 18.33 -9.39 -7.10
CA LEU A 316 18.82 -10.23 -6.01
C LEU A 316 19.36 -11.59 -6.50
N TYR A 317 18.70 -12.20 -7.48
CA TYR A 317 19.24 -13.40 -8.14
C TYR A 317 20.61 -13.14 -8.76
N PHE A 318 20.75 -12.07 -9.53
CA PHE A 318 22.02 -11.71 -10.17
C PHE A 318 23.09 -11.29 -9.14
N ALA A 319 22.69 -10.65 -8.05
CA ALA A 319 23.61 -10.24 -7.00
C ALA A 319 24.11 -11.41 -6.13
N SER A 320 23.30 -12.47 -5.97
CA SER A 320 23.62 -13.60 -5.08
C SER A 320 24.17 -14.83 -5.81
N ARG A 321 23.90 -14.99 -7.12
CA ARG A 321 24.45 -16.11 -7.88
C ARG A 321 25.94 -15.97 -8.06
N GLY A 322 26.66 -17.08 -7.97
CA GLY A 322 28.10 -17.13 -8.31
C GLY A 322 28.99 -16.39 -7.32
N LEU A 323 28.53 -16.13 -6.11
CA LEU A 323 29.41 -15.70 -5.04
C LEU A 323 30.45 -16.77 -4.74
N PRO A 324 31.75 -16.41 -4.58
CA PRO A 324 32.80 -17.39 -4.37
C PRO A 324 32.57 -18.11 -3.03
N PRO A 325 32.92 -19.41 -2.92
CA PRO A 325 32.91 -20.13 -1.68
C PRO A 325 33.78 -19.40 -0.64
N ALA A 326 33.26 -19.25 0.56
CA ALA A 326 33.95 -18.60 1.65
C ALA A 326 33.68 -19.36 2.96
N PRO A 327 34.57 -19.25 3.97
CA PRO A 327 34.26 -19.74 5.32
C PRO A 327 33.08 -18.95 5.90
N ILE A 328 32.36 -19.59 6.82
CA ILE A 328 31.23 -18.92 7.51
C ILE A 328 31.74 -17.70 8.26
N MET A 329 31.11 -16.56 8.03
CA MET A 329 31.51 -15.25 8.55
C MET A 329 30.45 -14.63 9.44
N GLY A 330 30.88 -13.81 10.38
CA GLY A 330 30.01 -12.98 11.20
C GLY A 330 29.60 -11.69 10.48
N VAL A 331 28.70 -10.92 11.10
CA VAL A 331 28.13 -9.69 10.53
C VAL A 331 29.20 -8.67 10.14
N ALA A 332 30.22 -8.45 10.97
CA ALA A 332 31.27 -7.46 10.68
C ALA A 332 32.05 -7.81 9.41
N THR A 333 32.50 -9.06 9.28
CA THR A 333 33.20 -9.56 8.09
C THR A 333 32.30 -9.57 6.87
N PHE A 334 31.04 -9.95 7.04
CA PHE A 334 30.02 -9.96 5.99
C PHE A 334 29.79 -8.56 5.40
N MET A 335 29.59 -7.56 6.26
CA MET A 335 29.34 -6.18 5.85
C MET A 335 30.59 -5.48 5.31
N ALA A 336 31.80 -5.96 5.64
CA ALA A 336 33.04 -5.42 5.09
C ALA A 336 33.22 -5.74 3.57
N GLN A 337 32.52 -6.74 3.05
CA GLN A 337 32.63 -7.15 1.66
C GLN A 337 31.63 -6.40 0.77
N GLN A 338 32.10 -5.64 -0.19
CA GLN A 338 31.28 -4.84 -1.11
C GLN A 338 30.29 -5.68 -1.93
N ALA A 339 30.65 -6.93 -2.27
CA ALA A 339 29.78 -7.83 -3.01
C ALA A 339 28.44 -8.11 -2.30
N HIS A 340 28.42 -8.05 -0.97
CA HIS A 340 27.21 -8.26 -0.17
C HIS A 340 26.30 -7.02 -0.11
N TRP A 341 26.81 -5.83 -0.36
CA TRP A 341 26.01 -4.59 -0.28
C TRP A 341 24.89 -4.55 -1.29
N ARG A 342 25.12 -5.08 -2.52
CA ARG A 342 24.07 -5.18 -3.54
C ARG A 342 22.94 -6.08 -3.07
N VAL A 343 23.24 -7.23 -2.47
CA VAL A 343 22.25 -8.15 -1.90
C VAL A 343 21.44 -7.47 -0.81
N MET A 344 22.10 -6.76 0.10
CA MET A 344 21.43 -6.03 1.19
C MET A 344 20.56 -4.90 0.66
N MET A 345 21.01 -4.18 -0.36
CA MET A 345 20.23 -3.12 -1.01
C MET A 345 19.01 -3.69 -1.71
N ASP A 346 19.14 -4.80 -2.43
CA ASP A 346 18.03 -5.46 -3.10
C ASP A 346 16.96 -5.91 -2.10
N LEU A 347 17.38 -6.52 -0.98
CA LEU A 347 16.47 -6.91 0.10
C LEU A 347 15.76 -5.70 0.72
N ALA A 348 16.48 -4.63 0.99
CA ALA A 348 15.91 -3.41 1.54
C ALA A 348 14.89 -2.77 0.58
N LEU A 349 15.20 -2.72 -0.71
CA LEU A 349 14.35 -2.10 -1.72
C LEU A 349 13.15 -2.97 -2.07
N LEU A 350 13.31 -4.28 -2.26
CA LEU A 350 12.16 -5.14 -2.53
C LEU A 350 11.15 -5.13 -1.38
N SER A 351 11.63 -5.10 -0.14
CA SER A 351 10.76 -5.02 1.04
C SER A 351 10.12 -3.64 1.21
N LEU A 352 10.85 -2.57 0.88
CA LEU A 352 10.29 -1.21 0.84
C LEU A 352 9.13 -1.12 -0.16
N PHE A 353 9.31 -1.66 -1.36
CA PHE A 353 8.25 -1.71 -2.37
C PHE A 353 7.09 -2.62 -1.96
N ALA A 354 7.32 -3.67 -1.18
CA ALA A 354 6.25 -4.49 -0.60
C ALA A 354 5.39 -3.68 0.39
N GLY A 355 5.98 -2.81 1.20
CA GLY A 355 5.25 -1.88 2.06
C GLY A 355 4.43 -0.87 1.26
N LEU A 356 4.99 -0.29 0.19
CA LEU A 356 4.27 0.61 -0.72
C LEU A 356 3.11 -0.09 -1.45
N TYR A 357 3.23 -1.39 -1.72
CA TYR A 357 2.23 -2.21 -2.37
C TYR A 357 1.05 -2.54 -1.45
N SER A 358 1.30 -2.94 -0.20
CA SER A 358 0.28 -3.50 0.70
C SER A 358 -0.62 -2.43 1.33
N VAL A 359 -0.07 -1.33 1.80
CA VAL A 359 -0.80 -0.31 2.57
C VAL A 359 -1.98 0.30 1.81
N PRO A 360 -1.87 0.71 0.54
CA PRO A 360 -3.03 1.24 -0.20
C PRO A 360 -4.15 0.22 -0.38
N MET A 361 -3.82 -1.07 -0.52
CA MET A 361 -4.83 -2.12 -0.69
C MET A 361 -5.61 -2.39 0.60
N TYR A 362 -4.97 -2.36 1.77
CA TYR A 362 -5.68 -2.41 3.05
C TYR A 362 -6.64 -1.22 3.20
N ALA A 363 -6.18 -0.02 2.86
CA ALA A 363 -7.03 1.17 2.87
C ALA A 363 -8.21 1.06 1.89
N LEU A 364 -8.00 0.49 0.69
CA LEU A 364 -9.08 0.24 -0.28
C LEU A 364 -10.13 -0.72 0.25
N ILE A 365 -9.71 -1.84 0.87
CA ILE A 365 -10.65 -2.77 1.51
C ILE A 365 -11.48 -2.05 2.57
N GLN A 366 -10.83 -1.25 3.42
CA GLN A 366 -11.50 -0.53 4.52
C GLN A 366 -12.50 0.52 4.02
N LEU A 367 -12.16 1.27 2.97
CA LEU A 367 -13.01 2.33 2.43
C LEU A 367 -14.14 1.81 1.52
N ARG A 368 -13.86 0.77 0.72
CA ARG A 368 -14.79 0.27 -0.30
C ARG A 368 -15.71 -0.84 0.21
N SER A 369 -15.41 -1.45 1.37
CA SER A 369 -16.30 -2.41 2.01
C SER A 369 -17.39 -1.70 2.78
N GLN A 370 -18.61 -2.23 2.70
CA GLN A 370 -19.71 -1.72 3.52
C GLN A 370 -19.42 -1.92 5.02
N PRO A 371 -19.68 -0.92 5.88
CA PRO A 371 -19.39 -1.00 7.30
C PRO A 371 -19.98 -2.23 8.00
N THR A 372 -21.17 -2.67 7.60
CA THR A 372 -21.92 -3.77 8.21
C THR A 372 -21.27 -5.14 8.09
N HIS A 373 -20.40 -5.36 7.10
CA HIS A 373 -19.71 -6.64 6.89
C HIS A 373 -18.21 -6.49 6.61
N ARG A 374 -17.64 -5.34 6.90
CA ARG A 374 -16.20 -5.05 6.69
C ARG A 374 -15.29 -6.02 7.43
N ALA A 375 -15.58 -6.34 8.68
CA ALA A 375 -14.75 -7.26 9.46
C ALA A 375 -14.81 -8.68 8.92
N ARG A 376 -15.95 -9.12 8.38
CA ARG A 376 -16.08 -10.42 7.72
C ARG A 376 -15.27 -10.50 6.43
N ILE A 377 -15.21 -9.43 5.66
CA ILE A 377 -14.35 -9.34 4.46
C ILE A 377 -12.87 -9.41 4.87
N ILE A 378 -12.46 -8.69 5.90
CA ILE A 378 -11.09 -8.73 6.42
C ILE A 378 -10.76 -10.14 6.93
N ALA A 379 -11.70 -10.82 7.59
CA ALA A 379 -11.53 -12.20 8.02
C ALA A 379 -11.30 -13.15 6.84
N ALA A 380 -12.06 -13.00 5.75
CA ALA A 380 -11.85 -13.76 4.53
C ALA A 380 -10.47 -13.49 3.91
N ASN A 381 -10.00 -12.24 3.95
CA ASN A 381 -8.66 -11.88 3.51
C ASN A 381 -7.58 -12.59 4.34
N ASN A 382 -7.75 -12.67 5.66
CA ASN A 382 -6.81 -13.38 6.54
C ASN A 382 -6.74 -14.89 6.23
N ILE A 383 -7.88 -15.50 5.89
CA ILE A 383 -7.90 -16.90 5.43
C ILE A 383 -7.14 -17.06 4.12
N LEU A 384 -7.37 -16.19 3.15
CA LEU A 384 -6.64 -16.20 1.89
C LEU A 384 -5.14 -16.00 2.10
N ASN A 385 -4.74 -15.07 2.97
CA ASN A 385 -3.34 -14.85 3.33
C ASN A 385 -2.70 -16.13 3.86
N ALA A 386 -3.37 -16.82 4.80
CA ALA A 386 -2.87 -18.07 5.37
C ALA A 386 -2.75 -19.17 4.31
N LEU A 387 -3.75 -19.31 3.42
CA LEU A 387 -3.71 -20.29 2.32
C LEU A 387 -2.56 -19.99 1.34
N PHE A 388 -2.37 -18.73 0.97
CA PHE A 388 -1.28 -18.32 0.08
C PHE A 388 0.10 -18.57 0.72
N MET A 389 0.26 -18.33 2.02
CA MET A 389 1.49 -18.65 2.75
C MET A 389 1.77 -20.16 2.79
N ILE A 390 0.75 -21.00 2.99
CA ILE A 390 0.89 -22.46 2.95
C ILE A 390 1.31 -22.90 1.54
N VAL A 391 0.64 -22.42 0.51
CA VAL A 391 0.96 -22.75 -0.89
C VAL A 391 2.39 -22.31 -1.23
N SER A 392 2.82 -21.14 -0.76
CA SER A 392 4.19 -20.64 -0.97
C SER A 392 5.23 -21.56 -0.35
N SER A 393 4.98 -22.06 0.85
CA SER A 393 5.87 -22.99 1.55
C SER A 393 5.97 -24.35 0.85
N ILE A 394 4.83 -24.87 0.38
CA ILE A 394 4.79 -26.11 -0.41
C ILE A 394 5.56 -25.95 -1.73
N LEU A 395 5.35 -24.83 -2.43
CA LEU A 395 6.02 -24.53 -3.69
C LEU A 395 7.53 -24.40 -3.48
N ALA A 396 7.96 -23.63 -2.48
CA ALA A 396 9.39 -23.49 -2.16
C ALA A 396 10.03 -24.84 -1.83
N GLY A 397 9.36 -25.67 -1.02
CA GLY A 397 9.82 -27.04 -0.72
C GLY A 397 9.90 -27.93 -1.95
N ALA A 398 8.92 -27.88 -2.85
CA ALA A 398 8.91 -28.63 -4.10
C ALA A 398 10.06 -28.21 -5.03
N LEU A 399 10.34 -26.92 -5.15
CA LEU A 399 11.44 -26.39 -5.95
C LEU A 399 12.80 -26.78 -5.38
N LEU A 400 12.98 -26.74 -4.06
CA LEU A 400 14.20 -27.23 -3.40
C LEU A 400 14.41 -28.73 -3.63
N LYS A 401 13.34 -29.53 -3.55
CA LYS A 401 13.40 -30.97 -3.86
C LYS A 401 13.75 -31.24 -5.34
N ALA A 402 13.36 -30.35 -6.22
CA ALA A 402 13.73 -30.38 -7.65
C ALA A 402 15.12 -29.79 -7.93
N GLU A 403 15.96 -29.63 -6.90
CA GLU A 403 17.34 -29.15 -6.97
C GLU A 403 17.52 -27.70 -7.45
N PHE A 404 16.47 -26.87 -7.38
CA PHE A 404 16.61 -25.43 -7.60
C PHE A 404 17.38 -24.79 -6.42
N SER A 405 18.31 -23.89 -6.74
CA SER A 405 19.00 -23.09 -5.74
C SER A 405 18.05 -22.06 -5.09
N ILE A 406 18.38 -21.58 -3.90
CA ILE A 406 17.59 -20.56 -3.20
C ILE A 406 17.52 -19.28 -4.05
N SER A 407 18.63 -18.87 -4.67
CA SER A 407 18.67 -17.73 -5.60
C SER A 407 17.72 -17.92 -6.79
N GLN A 408 17.63 -19.13 -7.35
CA GLN A 408 16.69 -19.45 -8.44
C GLN A 408 15.23 -19.41 -7.96
N ILE A 409 14.95 -19.79 -6.71
CA ILE A 409 13.61 -19.66 -6.12
C ILE A 409 13.22 -18.18 -6.02
N PHE A 410 14.14 -17.32 -5.60
CA PHE A 410 13.90 -15.87 -5.56
C PHE A 410 13.65 -15.28 -6.96
N LEU A 411 14.40 -15.75 -7.96
CA LEU A 411 14.15 -15.39 -9.36
C LEU A 411 12.77 -15.84 -9.82
N PHE A 412 12.39 -17.08 -9.56
CA PHE A 412 11.07 -17.61 -9.91
C PHE A 412 9.94 -16.78 -9.32
N VAL A 413 10.03 -16.47 -8.04
CA VAL A 413 9.01 -15.65 -7.34
C VAL A 413 9.01 -14.21 -7.85
N GLY A 414 10.20 -13.65 -8.16
CA GLY A 414 10.32 -12.32 -8.76
C GLY A 414 9.68 -12.25 -10.15
N LEU A 415 9.87 -13.27 -11.00
CA LEU A 415 9.25 -13.35 -12.33
C LEU A 415 7.73 -13.59 -12.23
N ALA A 416 7.28 -14.45 -11.31
CA ALA A 416 5.85 -14.61 -11.03
C ALA A 416 5.21 -13.29 -10.57
N ASN A 417 5.91 -12.55 -9.71
CA ASN A 417 5.46 -11.22 -9.30
C ASN A 417 5.46 -10.21 -10.47
N ALA A 418 6.37 -10.33 -11.44
CA ALA A 418 6.36 -9.48 -12.64
C ALA A 418 5.09 -9.69 -13.48
N VAL A 419 4.59 -10.94 -13.56
CA VAL A 419 3.30 -11.24 -14.21
C VAL A 419 2.14 -10.59 -13.45
N VAL A 420 2.15 -10.68 -12.13
CA VAL A 420 1.15 -10.00 -11.27
C VAL A 420 1.25 -8.49 -11.40
N ALA A 421 2.45 -7.92 -11.41
CA ALA A 421 2.69 -6.49 -11.60
C ALA A 421 2.16 -5.99 -12.95
N PHE A 422 2.41 -6.74 -14.02
CA PHE A 422 1.87 -6.45 -15.35
C PHE A 422 0.34 -6.48 -15.36
N TYR A 423 -0.26 -7.50 -14.75
CA TYR A 423 -1.72 -7.60 -14.63
C TYR A 423 -2.31 -6.40 -13.87
N ILE A 424 -1.73 -6.03 -12.72
CA ILE A 424 -2.19 -4.88 -11.93
C ILE A 424 -2.02 -3.59 -12.72
N PHE A 425 -0.90 -3.40 -13.43
CA PHE A 425 -0.66 -2.24 -14.27
C PHE A 425 -1.75 -2.11 -15.35
N MET A 426 -2.09 -3.21 -16.01
CA MET A 426 -3.13 -3.21 -17.05
C MET A 426 -4.55 -2.95 -16.51
N LEU A 427 -4.77 -3.16 -15.22
CA LEU A 427 -6.06 -2.84 -14.58
C LEU A 427 -6.25 -1.35 -14.29
N VAL A 428 -5.17 -0.64 -13.94
CA VAL A 428 -5.24 0.74 -13.44
C VAL A 428 -4.10 1.63 -13.99
N PRO A 429 -3.84 1.60 -15.31
CA PRO A 429 -2.71 2.31 -15.89
C PRO A 429 -2.80 3.83 -15.68
N GLU A 430 -4.01 4.40 -15.71
CA GLU A 430 -4.26 5.81 -15.50
C GLU A 430 -3.84 6.30 -14.10
N TYR A 431 -4.02 5.48 -13.08
CA TYR A 431 -3.58 5.82 -11.72
C TYR A 431 -2.06 5.82 -11.59
N MET A 432 -1.41 4.84 -12.20
CA MET A 432 0.06 4.79 -12.21
C MET A 432 0.65 5.97 -12.99
N LEU A 433 0.10 6.28 -14.17
CA LEU A 433 0.56 7.40 -14.97
C LEU A 433 0.36 8.74 -14.25
N ARG A 434 -0.76 8.92 -13.56
CA ARG A 434 -1.00 10.06 -12.69
C ARG A 434 0.05 10.17 -11.58
N PHE A 435 0.36 9.07 -10.93
CA PHE A 435 1.36 9.04 -9.87
C PHE A 435 2.78 9.35 -10.41
N ILE A 436 3.14 8.82 -11.57
CA ILE A 436 4.39 9.18 -12.26
C ILE A 436 4.41 10.66 -12.60
N ALA A 437 3.29 11.23 -13.08
CA ALA A 437 3.15 12.66 -13.36
C ALA A 437 3.38 13.50 -12.10
N LEU A 438 2.87 13.07 -10.95
CA LEU A 438 3.09 13.72 -9.66
C LEU A 438 4.59 13.76 -9.29
N ILE A 439 5.28 12.64 -9.42
CA ILE A 439 6.72 12.58 -9.14
C ILE A 439 7.50 13.45 -10.14
N ALA A 440 7.24 13.26 -11.44
CA ALA A 440 7.94 13.97 -12.51
C ALA A 440 7.78 15.50 -12.38
N SER A 441 6.57 15.98 -12.08
CA SER A 441 6.30 17.41 -11.90
C SER A 441 7.11 18.01 -10.74
N ARG A 442 7.35 17.24 -9.68
CA ARG A 442 8.14 17.69 -8.52
C ARG A 442 9.65 17.59 -8.74
N CYS A 443 10.10 16.64 -9.55
CA CYS A 443 11.50 16.52 -9.92
C CYS A 443 11.93 17.64 -10.89
N VAL A 444 11.01 18.05 -11.79
CA VAL A 444 11.30 19.07 -12.81
C VAL A 444 11.04 20.49 -12.29
N TYR A 445 9.99 20.66 -11.47
CA TYR A 445 9.55 21.96 -10.98
C TYR A 445 9.40 21.97 -9.46
N ARG A 446 9.55 23.15 -8.86
CA ARG A 446 9.01 23.43 -7.52
C ARG A 446 7.51 23.68 -7.66
N PHE A 447 6.77 22.60 -7.93
CA PHE A 447 5.36 22.66 -8.25
C PHE A 447 4.51 22.85 -7.00
N LYS A 448 3.70 23.92 -7.00
CA LYS A 448 2.73 24.22 -5.94
C LYS A 448 1.31 24.17 -6.48
N VAL A 449 0.42 23.61 -5.73
CA VAL A 449 -1.02 23.60 -6.02
C VAL A 449 -1.75 24.38 -4.94
N LYS A 450 -2.72 25.21 -5.35
CA LYS A 450 -3.60 25.96 -4.44
C LYS A 450 -5.05 25.73 -4.88
N GLY A 451 -5.93 25.44 -3.91
CA GLY A 451 -7.35 25.20 -4.18
C GLY A 451 -7.65 23.79 -4.73
N ASP A 452 -6.76 22.81 -4.52
CA ASP A 452 -6.98 21.40 -4.89
C ASP A 452 -8.23 20.81 -4.22
N ASP A 453 -8.65 21.33 -3.08
CA ASP A 453 -9.93 20.98 -2.44
C ASP A 453 -11.17 21.34 -3.29
N ASN A 454 -11.05 22.23 -4.28
CA ASN A 454 -12.11 22.56 -5.25
C ASN A 454 -12.28 21.48 -6.33
N ILE A 455 -11.29 20.58 -6.49
CA ILE A 455 -11.41 19.45 -7.41
C ILE A 455 -12.16 18.35 -6.67
N PRO A 456 -13.37 17.93 -7.12
CA PRO A 456 -14.16 16.98 -6.37
C PRO A 456 -13.48 15.61 -6.29
N ALA A 457 -13.41 15.05 -5.06
CA ALA A 457 -12.86 13.73 -4.82
C ALA A 457 -13.73 12.61 -5.40
N GLN A 458 -15.01 12.87 -5.62
CA GLN A 458 -15.98 11.95 -6.21
C GLN A 458 -16.96 12.71 -7.11
N GLY A 459 -17.57 12.00 -8.07
CA GLY A 459 -18.53 12.58 -9.01
C GLY A 459 -17.88 13.26 -10.22
N ALA A 460 -18.68 13.52 -11.24
CA ALA A 460 -18.24 14.14 -12.49
C ALA A 460 -17.89 15.63 -12.31
N ALA A 461 -16.84 16.09 -12.96
CA ALA A 461 -16.55 17.51 -13.10
C ALA A 461 -15.76 17.78 -14.39
N VAL A 462 -15.90 18.99 -14.92
CA VAL A 462 -15.07 19.45 -16.04
C VAL A 462 -14.03 20.43 -15.53
N LEU A 463 -12.76 20.12 -15.76
CA LEU A 463 -11.63 20.98 -15.44
C LEU A 463 -11.25 21.82 -16.67
N THR A 464 -11.12 23.11 -16.50
CA THR A 464 -10.75 24.02 -17.60
C THR A 464 -9.52 24.82 -17.22
N CYS A 465 -8.51 24.82 -18.08
CA CYS A 465 -7.23 25.46 -17.79
C CYS A 465 -6.70 26.21 -19.01
N ASN A 466 -5.89 27.24 -18.78
CA ASN A 466 -5.07 27.88 -19.82
C ASN A 466 -4.06 26.88 -20.39
N HIS A 467 -3.69 27.04 -21.66
CA HIS A 467 -2.81 26.12 -22.37
C HIS A 467 -1.48 26.75 -22.75
N VAL A 468 -0.46 26.47 -21.95
CA VAL A 468 0.87 27.10 -22.03
C VAL A 468 1.89 26.17 -22.68
N SER A 469 1.80 24.86 -22.42
CA SER A 469 2.80 23.89 -22.84
C SER A 469 2.19 22.51 -23.05
N PHE A 470 2.89 21.64 -23.77
CA PHE A 470 2.50 20.24 -23.92
C PHE A 470 2.58 19.44 -22.59
N ILE A 471 3.25 19.96 -21.55
CA ILE A 471 3.32 19.34 -20.22
C ILE A 471 2.11 19.69 -19.33
N ASP A 472 1.23 20.59 -19.76
CA ASP A 472 0.07 21.02 -18.98
C ASP A 472 -0.79 19.86 -18.47
N PRO A 473 -1.12 18.82 -19.30
CA PRO A 473 -1.86 17.66 -18.81
C PRO A 473 -1.16 16.92 -17.68
N VAL A 474 0.17 16.83 -17.71
CA VAL A 474 0.98 16.19 -16.66
C VAL A 474 0.87 16.98 -15.36
N LEU A 475 0.92 18.32 -15.42
CA LEU A 475 0.79 19.17 -14.24
C LEU A 475 -0.63 19.14 -13.66
N LEU A 476 -1.67 19.09 -14.52
CA LEU A 476 -3.04 18.92 -14.07
C LEU A 476 -3.24 17.55 -13.39
N MET A 477 -2.75 16.47 -14.00
CA MET A 477 -2.78 15.13 -13.38
C MET A 477 -2.07 15.10 -12.02
N ALA A 478 -0.94 15.80 -11.91
CA ALA A 478 -0.19 15.88 -10.64
C ALA A 478 -0.93 16.66 -9.54
N ALA A 479 -1.87 17.52 -9.88
CA ALA A 479 -2.67 18.31 -8.94
C ALA A 479 -3.92 17.57 -8.43
N SER A 480 -4.40 16.56 -9.16
CA SER A 480 -5.60 15.83 -8.82
C SER A 480 -5.29 14.58 -7.97
N SER A 481 -6.20 14.22 -7.07
CA SER A 481 -6.14 12.95 -6.32
C SER A 481 -6.64 11.74 -7.12
N ARG A 482 -7.27 11.96 -8.28
CA ARG A 482 -7.85 10.93 -9.14
C ARG A 482 -7.49 11.19 -10.61
N PRO A 483 -7.56 10.17 -11.48
CA PRO A 483 -7.26 10.31 -12.90
C PRO A 483 -8.11 11.39 -13.57
N ILE A 484 -7.53 12.05 -14.56
CA ILE A 484 -8.19 13.06 -15.39
C ILE A 484 -8.15 12.57 -16.84
N TYR A 485 -9.28 12.60 -17.51
CA TYR A 485 -9.39 12.30 -18.94
C TYR A 485 -9.26 13.61 -19.73
N PHE A 486 -8.41 13.62 -20.75
CA PHE A 486 -8.11 14.81 -21.54
C PHE A 486 -8.62 14.67 -22.96
N LEU A 487 -9.23 15.74 -23.49
CA LEU A 487 -9.42 15.88 -24.93
C LEU A 487 -8.12 16.41 -25.56
N MET A 488 -7.53 15.63 -26.47
CA MET A 488 -6.21 15.94 -27.05
C MET A 488 -6.26 15.78 -28.58
N ASP A 489 -5.43 16.59 -29.27
CA ASP A 489 -5.32 16.54 -30.73
C ASP A 489 -5.01 15.11 -31.21
N HIS A 490 -5.81 14.58 -32.15
CA HIS A 490 -5.69 13.25 -32.71
C HIS A 490 -4.34 12.93 -33.33
N ARG A 491 -3.60 13.97 -33.78
CA ARG A 491 -2.26 13.83 -34.37
C ARG A 491 -1.23 13.32 -33.37
N ILE A 492 -1.39 13.65 -32.09
CA ILE A 492 -0.48 13.21 -31.01
C ILE A 492 -0.55 11.68 -30.86
N PHE A 493 -1.73 11.08 -31.08
CA PHE A 493 -1.93 9.63 -30.99
C PHE A 493 -1.24 8.83 -32.12
N LYS A 494 -0.81 9.52 -33.20
CA LYS A 494 -0.02 8.91 -34.28
C LYS A 494 1.47 8.79 -33.94
N MET A 495 1.95 9.46 -32.90
CA MET A 495 3.34 9.40 -32.45
C MET A 495 3.61 8.06 -31.76
N PRO A 496 4.68 7.31 -32.08
CA PRO A 496 4.86 5.91 -31.65
C PRO A 496 4.81 5.70 -30.13
N VAL A 497 5.60 6.44 -29.35
CA VAL A 497 5.68 6.30 -27.88
C VAL A 497 4.57 7.10 -27.20
N LEU A 498 4.41 8.37 -27.56
CA LEU A 498 3.42 9.25 -26.94
C LEU A 498 1.99 8.81 -27.23
N GLY A 499 1.69 8.36 -28.43
CA GLY A 499 0.36 7.86 -28.79
C GLY A 499 -0.02 6.61 -27.98
N TRP A 500 0.93 5.73 -27.71
CA TRP A 500 0.70 4.59 -26.82
C TRP A 500 0.45 5.06 -25.38
N LEU A 501 1.27 5.98 -24.86
CA LEU A 501 1.15 6.52 -23.50
C LEU A 501 -0.20 7.22 -23.28
N PHE A 502 -0.64 8.05 -24.24
CA PHE A 502 -1.93 8.74 -24.13
C PHE A 502 -3.14 7.80 -24.25
N ARG A 503 -3.02 6.72 -25.02
CA ARG A 503 -4.03 5.65 -25.01
C ARG A 503 -4.11 4.95 -23.65
N LEU A 504 -2.98 4.65 -23.03
CA LEU A 504 -2.95 4.10 -21.66
C LEU A 504 -3.55 5.07 -20.63
N ALA A 505 -3.29 6.37 -20.78
CA ALA A 505 -3.89 7.41 -19.97
C ALA A 505 -5.38 7.64 -20.27
N LYS A 506 -5.96 6.86 -21.21
CA LYS A 506 -7.37 6.98 -21.66
C LYS A 506 -7.72 8.40 -22.16
N ALA A 507 -6.74 9.13 -22.71
CA ALA A 507 -7.00 10.41 -23.34
C ALA A 507 -7.88 10.25 -24.59
N ILE A 508 -8.74 11.22 -24.84
CA ILE A 508 -9.75 11.19 -25.91
C ILE A 508 -9.20 11.96 -27.11
N PRO A 509 -8.99 11.29 -28.27
CA PRO A 509 -8.54 11.98 -29.48
C PRO A 509 -9.67 12.86 -30.06
N ILE A 510 -9.37 14.11 -30.33
CA ILE A 510 -10.29 15.04 -31.00
C ILE A 510 -9.65 15.61 -32.28
N ALA A 511 -10.44 15.65 -33.35
CA ALA A 511 -10.08 16.34 -34.58
C ALA A 511 -10.92 17.61 -34.75
N PRO A 512 -10.42 18.65 -35.44
CA PRO A 512 -11.27 19.76 -35.83
C PRO A 512 -12.46 19.28 -36.67
N ARG A 513 -13.67 19.86 -36.47
CA ARG A 513 -14.89 19.46 -37.21
C ARG A 513 -14.73 19.57 -38.73
N ALA A 514 -13.94 20.55 -39.17
CA ALA A 514 -13.67 20.76 -40.58
C ALA A 514 -12.74 19.69 -41.20
N GLU A 515 -11.92 19.03 -40.38
CA GLU A 515 -10.97 17.99 -40.82
C GLU A 515 -11.62 16.60 -40.78
N ASP A 516 -12.29 16.27 -39.67
CA ASP A 516 -12.96 14.98 -39.48
C ASP A 516 -14.21 15.16 -38.58
N PRO A 517 -15.39 15.35 -39.17
CA PRO A 517 -16.63 15.52 -38.44
C PRO A 517 -17.01 14.30 -37.60
N ALA A 518 -16.69 13.09 -38.05
CA ALA A 518 -17.01 11.86 -37.33
C ALA A 518 -16.14 11.71 -36.07
N ALA A 519 -14.85 11.95 -36.18
CA ALA A 519 -13.92 11.96 -35.03
C ALA A 519 -14.26 13.08 -34.03
N TYR A 520 -14.74 14.24 -34.53
CA TYR A 520 -15.21 15.33 -33.67
C TYR A 520 -16.41 14.90 -32.80
N GLU A 521 -17.48 14.33 -33.43
CA GLU A 521 -18.64 13.89 -32.67
C GLU A 521 -18.33 12.71 -31.74
N ALA A 522 -17.49 11.76 -32.16
CA ALA A 522 -17.06 10.63 -31.34
C ALA A 522 -16.30 11.11 -30.09
N ALA A 523 -15.50 12.16 -30.21
CA ALA A 523 -14.79 12.73 -29.07
C ALA A 523 -15.74 13.31 -28.01
N PHE A 524 -16.80 14.01 -28.43
CA PHE A 524 -17.78 14.55 -27.49
C PHE A 524 -18.68 13.47 -26.86
N GLU A 525 -18.98 12.40 -27.60
CA GLU A 525 -19.68 11.25 -27.01
C GLU A 525 -18.80 10.50 -26.00
N ALA A 526 -17.52 10.34 -26.30
CA ALA A 526 -16.56 9.78 -25.33
C ALA A 526 -16.43 10.66 -24.07
N ALA A 527 -16.42 11.98 -24.23
CA ALA A 527 -16.43 12.93 -23.12
C ALA A 527 -17.71 12.81 -22.27
N ALA A 528 -18.88 12.68 -22.91
CA ALA A 528 -20.14 12.47 -22.21
C ALA A 528 -20.13 11.15 -21.42
N LYS A 529 -19.56 10.09 -21.99
CA LYS A 529 -19.39 8.80 -21.29
C LYS A 529 -18.55 8.95 -20.02
N VAL A 530 -17.41 9.64 -20.07
CA VAL A 530 -16.56 9.92 -18.90
C VAL A 530 -17.35 10.61 -17.79
N LEU A 531 -18.18 11.60 -18.15
CA LEU A 531 -18.99 12.31 -17.16
C LEU A 531 -20.13 11.43 -16.60
N ARG A 532 -20.74 10.56 -17.41
CA ARG A 532 -21.73 9.56 -16.93
C ARG A 532 -21.11 8.56 -15.93
N GLU A 533 -19.86 8.21 -16.13
CA GLU A 533 -19.11 7.33 -15.22
C GLU A 533 -18.67 8.03 -13.92
N GLY A 534 -18.90 9.34 -13.81
CA GLY A 534 -18.57 10.13 -12.63
C GLY A 534 -17.11 10.55 -12.57
N ASP A 535 -16.41 10.56 -13.69
CA ASP A 535 -14.99 10.88 -13.79
C ASP A 535 -14.69 12.36 -14.10
N LEU A 536 -13.41 12.75 -13.98
CA LEU A 536 -12.94 14.08 -14.29
C LEU A 536 -12.56 14.20 -15.77
N LEU A 537 -13.14 15.18 -16.45
CA LEU A 537 -12.78 15.54 -17.81
C LEU A 537 -12.03 16.87 -17.81
N ALA A 538 -10.89 16.97 -18.47
CA ALA A 538 -10.17 18.23 -18.65
C ALA A 538 -10.12 18.67 -20.10
N ILE A 539 -10.31 19.95 -20.29
CA ILE A 539 -10.17 20.61 -21.58
C ILE A 539 -9.33 21.87 -21.46
N PHE A 540 -8.68 22.22 -22.57
CA PHE A 540 -8.03 23.49 -22.77
C PHE A 540 -8.89 24.32 -23.72
N PRO A 541 -9.75 25.22 -23.20
CA PRO A 541 -10.76 25.87 -24.02
C PRO A 541 -10.19 26.85 -25.04
N GLU A 542 -8.93 27.21 -24.95
CA GLU A 542 -8.18 27.96 -25.97
C GLU A 542 -8.05 27.19 -27.30
N GLY A 543 -8.12 25.85 -27.23
CA GLY A 543 -8.01 24.97 -28.39
C GLY A 543 -6.63 24.91 -29.03
N GLY A 544 -5.58 25.34 -28.32
CA GLY A 544 -4.20 25.25 -28.72
C GLY A 544 -3.26 25.95 -27.75
N ILE A 545 -1.99 25.55 -27.77
CA ILE A 545 -0.96 26.14 -26.91
C ILE A 545 -0.70 27.60 -27.29
N THR A 546 -0.64 28.50 -26.29
CA THR A 546 -0.35 29.93 -26.50
C THR A 546 0.97 30.13 -27.25
N LYS A 547 0.99 31.15 -28.09
CA LYS A 547 2.19 31.52 -28.89
C LYS A 547 3.03 32.59 -28.22
N ASN A 548 2.43 33.42 -27.39
CA ASN A 548 3.04 34.60 -26.74
C ASN A 548 3.01 34.54 -25.20
N GLY A 549 2.45 33.50 -24.62
CA GLY A 549 2.30 33.37 -23.16
C GLY A 549 1.03 34.02 -22.60
N GLU A 550 0.22 34.66 -23.43
CA GLU A 550 -1.03 35.29 -23.02
C GLU A 550 -2.21 34.34 -23.12
N LEU A 551 -3.25 34.58 -22.30
CA LEU A 551 -4.49 33.83 -22.29
C LEU A 551 -5.31 34.16 -23.54
N GLN A 552 -5.54 33.15 -24.38
CA GLN A 552 -6.29 33.31 -25.63
C GLN A 552 -7.81 33.32 -25.38
N ALA A 553 -8.57 33.59 -26.44
CA ALA A 553 -10.04 33.47 -26.39
C ALA A 553 -10.47 32.01 -26.20
N PHE A 554 -11.49 31.79 -25.39
CA PHE A 554 -12.05 30.47 -25.16
C PHE A 554 -13.07 30.09 -26.23
N ARG A 555 -13.01 28.87 -26.73
CA ARG A 555 -13.88 28.32 -27.74
C ARG A 555 -15.14 27.68 -27.14
N GLY A 556 -16.21 27.53 -27.94
CA GLY A 556 -17.48 26.98 -27.48
C GLY A 556 -17.52 25.47 -27.20
N GLY A 557 -16.39 24.75 -27.29
CA GLY A 557 -16.36 23.31 -27.04
C GLY A 557 -16.84 22.92 -25.62
N ILE A 558 -16.61 23.79 -24.64
CA ILE A 558 -17.12 23.58 -23.27
C ILE A 558 -18.65 23.54 -23.24
N MET A 559 -19.33 24.41 -24.02
CA MET A 559 -20.79 24.45 -24.08
C MET A 559 -21.36 23.14 -24.59
N LYS A 560 -20.78 22.58 -25.65
CA LYS A 560 -21.19 21.29 -26.19
C LYS A 560 -21.02 20.13 -25.19
N ILE A 561 -19.96 20.16 -24.37
CA ILE A 561 -19.77 19.17 -23.30
C ILE A 561 -20.91 19.28 -22.26
N LEU A 562 -21.23 20.51 -21.84
CA LEU A 562 -22.26 20.76 -20.84
C LEU A 562 -23.67 20.43 -21.37
N GLU A 563 -23.97 20.79 -22.62
CA GLU A 563 -25.22 20.43 -23.29
C GLU A 563 -25.41 18.91 -23.38
N ASN A 564 -24.34 18.17 -23.71
CA ASN A 564 -24.41 16.71 -23.72
C ASN A 564 -24.63 16.13 -22.31
N ALA A 565 -23.98 16.68 -21.29
CA ALA A 565 -24.18 16.25 -19.90
C ALA A 565 -25.60 16.53 -19.40
N GLU A 566 -26.15 17.70 -19.72
CA GLU A 566 -27.53 18.08 -19.38
C GLU A 566 -28.56 17.17 -20.10
N ARG A 567 -28.33 16.85 -21.37
CA ARG A 567 -29.16 15.87 -22.13
C ARG A 567 -29.18 14.50 -21.43
N ASP A 568 -28.07 14.11 -20.81
CA ASP A 568 -27.97 12.86 -20.04
C ASP A 568 -28.49 13.01 -18.59
N GLY A 569 -29.08 14.15 -18.22
CA GLY A 569 -29.63 14.43 -16.89
C GLY A 569 -28.58 14.73 -15.82
N LEU A 570 -27.36 15.07 -16.22
CA LEU A 570 -26.24 15.35 -15.31
C LEU A 570 -26.03 16.86 -15.16
N SER A 571 -25.96 17.32 -13.91
CA SER A 571 -25.48 18.67 -13.57
C SER A 571 -24.02 18.60 -13.17
N VAL A 572 -23.13 19.01 -14.06
CA VAL A 572 -21.68 18.84 -13.89
C VAL A 572 -21.03 20.19 -13.57
N PRO A 573 -20.34 20.34 -12.42
CA PRO A 573 -19.62 21.57 -12.10
C PRO A 573 -18.39 21.74 -13.01
N VAL A 574 -18.07 23.00 -13.32
CA VAL A 574 -16.87 23.38 -14.06
C VAL A 574 -15.89 24.03 -13.10
N ILE A 575 -14.67 23.54 -13.07
CA ILE A 575 -13.60 24.04 -12.20
C ILE A 575 -12.64 24.88 -13.07
N PRO A 576 -12.64 26.21 -12.94
CA PRO A 576 -11.65 27.04 -13.61
C PRO A 576 -10.28 26.87 -12.96
N MET A 577 -9.26 26.62 -13.77
CA MET A 577 -7.89 26.40 -13.30
C MET A 577 -6.91 27.29 -14.04
N ALA A 578 -5.80 27.62 -13.40
CA ALA A 578 -4.75 28.45 -14.01
C ALA A 578 -3.36 27.91 -13.71
N LEU A 579 -2.59 27.63 -14.75
CA LEU A 579 -1.16 27.35 -14.68
C LEU A 579 -0.39 28.67 -14.70
N THR A 580 0.37 28.93 -13.64
CA THR A 580 1.12 30.17 -13.44
C THR A 580 2.62 29.91 -13.50
N ASN A 581 3.36 30.88 -14.01
CA ASN A 581 4.83 30.86 -14.16
C ASN A 581 5.37 29.70 -15.03
N LEU A 582 4.54 29.08 -15.85
CA LEU A 582 4.98 27.99 -16.73
C LEU A 582 5.64 28.55 -18.00
N TRP A 583 5.17 29.69 -18.53
CA TRP A 583 5.76 30.32 -19.69
C TRP A 583 7.22 30.72 -19.43
N GLY A 584 8.13 30.37 -20.34
CA GLY A 584 9.57 30.54 -20.18
C GLY A 584 10.26 29.56 -19.24
N SER A 585 9.55 28.55 -18.72
CA SER A 585 10.12 27.44 -17.94
C SER A 585 10.78 26.39 -18.84
N PHE A 586 11.31 25.31 -18.22
CA PHE A 586 12.06 24.24 -18.91
C PHE A 586 11.34 23.64 -20.12
N PHE A 587 10.03 23.39 -20.02
CA PHE A 587 9.20 22.78 -21.07
C PHE A 587 8.24 23.76 -21.76
N SER A 588 8.46 25.05 -21.71
CA SER A 588 7.61 26.01 -22.41
C SER A 588 8.16 26.39 -23.78
N ARG A 589 7.28 26.95 -24.65
CA ARG A 589 7.72 27.61 -25.88
C ARG A 589 8.62 28.78 -25.56
N VAL A 590 9.55 29.06 -26.47
CA VAL A 590 10.39 30.23 -26.46
C VAL A 590 9.88 31.20 -27.52
N GLU A 591 9.97 32.50 -27.28
CA GLU A 591 9.68 33.56 -28.24
C GLU A 591 10.29 33.31 -29.61
N GLN A 592 9.64 33.86 -30.64
CA GLN A 592 10.13 33.85 -32.02
C GLN A 592 11.59 34.30 -32.10
N VAL A 593 12.47 33.42 -32.51
CA VAL A 593 13.80 33.78 -32.93
C VAL A 593 13.79 33.90 -34.45
N ARG A 594 13.95 35.11 -34.98
CA ARG A 594 13.99 35.43 -36.43
C ARG A 594 12.70 35.06 -37.22
N GLY A 595 11.52 35.22 -36.60
CA GLY A 595 10.24 34.99 -37.29
C GLY A 595 9.79 33.54 -37.40
N GLU A 596 10.59 32.58 -36.98
CA GLU A 596 10.21 31.15 -36.89
C GLU A 596 9.88 30.75 -35.46
N GLN A 597 8.80 29.95 -35.31
CA GLN A 597 8.45 29.30 -34.05
C GLN A 597 9.47 28.21 -33.76
N VAL A 598 10.37 28.44 -32.83
CA VAL A 598 11.34 27.45 -32.39
C VAL A 598 10.68 26.43 -31.46
N ALA A 599 11.04 25.19 -31.65
CA ALA A 599 10.53 24.02 -30.89
C ALA A 599 10.57 24.23 -29.36
N MET A 600 9.59 23.65 -28.68
CA MET A 600 9.25 23.80 -27.27
C MET A 600 10.32 23.38 -26.26
N VAL A 601 11.49 22.98 -26.68
CA VAL A 601 12.53 22.49 -25.78
C VAL A 601 13.81 23.25 -25.96
N ARG A 602 13.99 24.31 -25.20
CA ARG A 602 15.34 24.69 -24.78
C ARG A 602 15.49 24.39 -23.29
N PRO A 603 16.14 23.25 -22.93
CA PRO A 603 16.55 23.05 -21.56
C PRO A 603 17.38 24.25 -21.15
N PHE A 604 17.09 24.82 -19.97
CA PHE A 604 17.94 25.87 -19.33
C PHE A 604 17.52 27.35 -19.43
N ARG A 605 16.33 27.70 -19.87
CA ARG A 605 15.94 29.12 -19.78
C ARG A 605 15.72 29.55 -18.33
N ARG A 606 14.97 28.81 -17.53
CA ARG A 606 14.81 28.97 -16.07
C ARG A 606 15.24 27.75 -15.27
N GLY A 607 15.98 26.84 -15.80
CA GLY A 607 16.52 25.68 -15.13
C GLY A 607 15.50 24.68 -14.56
N LEU A 608 15.99 23.54 -14.14
CA LEU A 608 15.23 22.59 -13.32
C LEU A 608 14.87 23.22 -11.98
N LEU A 609 13.77 22.78 -11.38
CA LEU A 609 13.23 23.25 -10.11
C LEU A 609 12.78 24.71 -10.10
N SER A 610 12.47 25.30 -11.30
CA SER A 610 11.80 26.59 -11.35
C SER A 610 10.41 26.52 -10.69
N ARG A 611 9.97 27.66 -10.12
CA ARG A 611 8.68 27.75 -9.42
C ARG A 611 7.56 27.79 -10.45
N VAL A 612 6.69 26.77 -10.44
CA VAL A 612 5.47 26.68 -11.26
C VAL A 612 4.30 26.41 -10.32
N GLY A 613 3.15 27.00 -10.60
CA GLY A 613 1.97 26.83 -9.80
C GLY A 613 0.74 26.46 -10.60
N LEU A 614 -0.17 25.75 -9.97
CA LEU A 614 -1.52 25.50 -10.44
C LEU A 614 -2.51 26.00 -9.39
N LYS A 615 -3.52 26.74 -9.82
CA LYS A 615 -4.62 27.19 -8.97
C LYS A 615 -5.92 26.63 -9.51
N ALA A 616 -6.71 26.04 -8.62
CA ALA A 616 -8.09 25.65 -8.90
C ALA A 616 -9.04 26.62 -8.21
N GLY A 617 -9.86 27.29 -9.00
CA GLY A 617 -10.86 28.24 -8.51
C GLY A 617 -12.12 27.53 -7.98
N ALA A 618 -13.03 28.31 -7.40
CA ALA A 618 -14.32 27.78 -6.94
C ALA A 618 -15.12 27.17 -8.11
N PRO A 619 -15.82 26.06 -7.88
CA PRO A 619 -16.67 25.43 -8.88
C PRO A 619 -17.75 26.40 -9.40
N MET A 620 -17.96 26.40 -10.72
CA MET A 620 -19.04 27.11 -11.39
C MET A 620 -20.16 26.14 -11.73
N ALA A 621 -21.41 26.52 -11.48
CA ALA A 621 -22.54 25.74 -11.95
C ALA A 621 -22.62 25.76 -13.50
N ALA A 622 -23.06 24.65 -14.12
CA ALA A 622 -23.11 24.53 -15.58
C ALA A 622 -23.90 25.69 -16.25
N ALA A 623 -24.97 26.16 -15.60
CA ALA A 623 -25.80 27.28 -16.11
C ALA A 623 -25.09 28.64 -16.11
N GLU A 624 -24.02 28.79 -15.30
CA GLU A 624 -23.24 30.05 -15.21
C GLU A 624 -22.07 30.09 -16.19
N VAL A 625 -21.80 28.97 -16.86
CA VAL A 625 -20.65 28.83 -17.73
C VAL A 625 -20.94 29.43 -19.11
N GLN A 626 -20.20 30.47 -19.44
CA GLN A 626 -20.06 31.02 -20.78
C GLN A 626 -18.58 31.19 -21.09
N PRO A 627 -18.12 31.06 -22.34
CA PRO A 627 -16.69 31.14 -22.67
C PRO A 627 -16.00 32.37 -22.13
N GLU A 628 -16.64 33.56 -22.23
CA GLU A 628 -16.10 34.83 -21.74
C GLU A 628 -16.03 34.89 -20.21
N ALA A 629 -17.10 34.44 -19.52
CA ALA A 629 -17.16 34.39 -18.06
C ALA A 629 -16.11 33.43 -17.50
N LEU A 630 -15.99 32.25 -18.11
CA LEU A 630 -15.00 31.24 -17.75
C LEU A 630 -13.57 31.77 -17.96
N ARG A 631 -13.30 32.44 -19.11
CA ARG A 631 -12.03 33.07 -19.39
C ARG A 631 -11.67 34.14 -18.35
N ALA A 632 -12.65 34.96 -17.95
CA ALA A 632 -12.45 35.98 -16.92
C ALA A 632 -12.08 35.35 -15.55
N ARG A 633 -12.70 34.23 -15.18
CA ARG A 633 -12.34 33.48 -13.95
C ARG A 633 -10.92 32.94 -14.02
N VAL A 634 -10.51 32.32 -15.13
CA VAL A 634 -9.15 31.83 -15.33
C VAL A 634 -8.13 32.98 -15.32
N ALA A 635 -8.46 34.12 -15.96
CA ALA A 635 -7.61 35.32 -15.95
C ALA A 635 -7.40 35.88 -14.52
N ALA A 636 -8.46 35.92 -13.70
CA ALA A 636 -8.36 36.33 -12.30
C ALA A 636 -7.40 35.41 -11.49
N LEU A 637 -7.46 34.11 -11.71
CA LEU A 637 -6.56 33.15 -11.05
C LEU A 637 -5.09 33.35 -11.49
N LEU A 638 -4.81 33.82 -12.69
CA LEU A 638 -3.46 34.07 -13.18
C LEU A 638 -2.79 35.26 -12.44
N VAL A 639 -3.57 36.27 -12.05
CA VAL A 639 -3.08 37.48 -11.38
C VAL A 639 -2.83 37.28 -9.88
N GLU A 640 -3.54 36.40 -9.23
CA GLU A 640 -3.35 36.10 -7.81
C GLU A 640 -1.92 35.59 -7.54
N SER A 641 -1.35 35.89 -6.37
CA SER A 641 -0.06 35.32 -5.92
C SER A 641 -0.24 33.86 -5.42
N ILE A 642 0.76 33.02 -5.67
CA ILE A 642 0.80 31.62 -5.18
C ILE A 642 1.42 31.56 -3.79
#